data_685ecf530282480f59f4f7197fa1596e
#
_entry.id   685ecf530282480f59f4f7197fa1596e
#
_cell.length_a   1.000
_cell.length_b   1.000
_cell.length_c   1.000
_cell.angle_alpha   90.00
_cell.angle_beta   90.00
_cell.angle_gamma   90.00
#
_symmetry.space_group_name_H-M   'P 1'
#
loop_
_entity.id
_entity.type
_entity.pdbx_description
1 polymer ?
#
loop_
_entity_poly.entity_id
_entity_poly.type
_entity_poly.pdbx_seq_one_letter_code
_entity_poly.pdbx_strand_id
1 'polypeptide(L)'
;MEISGWTNELLGWFNANPHWGWALVFVISFFESLVLVGILLPGIMILFAMGTLIGLGVLDLASVWIASSGGGMLGDMVSYLLGRRYRAHLLDIWPFSRYPGVMERGLWFFQQHGAKGVVAGRFIGPLRPIIPAVVGIMGMSPSRFMATDVAACIVWAPAFLLPGMLFGASLEVASEYTGRLTGLLVILLVVLWLTWWLIRLVYEPLASHSARWLRRLIRWTWRHPVLGRITGPLLDPSQPEVLSVTSLGILLVVLFWALLMLLFLSPFSNQPQDLDQAVQGLAVSLRNHLADPVMLAIAQLSSWEVSLLSSFALLLWLLGAKRMKAAMHWLVAIVGGWLLQTLLAWSLRATPQVIELPAETVLSPSSAMSLTTVVFVFFAVMIARETRRKHRQWPYLAAALTLIVFALARLYLGLEWLSGALMGILLGLVWTLIVGIAYRQRALQPFSAAMAGLIFYGSVVLLLGWQAREHVAAEAASLQTVTVEQHMQLDTWWEGGWRNLPQERTSTARVASRQFNAQVAADPDHIAAVLSGGGWERVPASGWLWILQALNPEPNEASLPLLGRAFRGRSEALLMRRFQPGSGQLLTLRLWDSGVRLQPGEQILYLAQISEEHLVQRLGLFSYWRSAAYDVEQLTPLRKELGGLEQKPVSVDLLLLRDAAQAD
;
A
#
# COMPACT_ATOMS: atom_id res chain seq x y z
N MET A 1 -10.00 18.62 -9.84
CA MET A 1 -8.68 19.20 -10.22
C MET A 1 -7.96 18.14 -11.04
N GLU A 2 -7.88 18.36 -12.34
CA GLU A 2 -7.49 17.37 -13.35
C GLU A 2 -5.97 17.10 -13.35
N ILE A 3 -5.53 16.18 -12.49
CA ILE A 3 -4.15 15.67 -12.56
C ILE A 3 -3.93 14.88 -13.87
N SER A 4 -5.00 14.33 -14.46
CA SER A 4 -4.98 13.59 -15.72
C SER A 4 -4.67 14.43 -16.97
N GLY A 5 -4.97 15.71 -16.98
CA GLY A 5 -4.67 16.61 -18.09
C GLY A 5 -3.17 16.82 -18.27
N TRP A 6 -2.48 17.20 -17.21
CA TRP A 6 -1.03 17.47 -17.23
C TRP A 6 -0.17 16.27 -17.56
N THR A 7 -0.56 15.07 -17.07
CA THR A 7 0.19 13.83 -17.39
C THR A 7 0.04 13.44 -18.84
N ASN A 8 -1.13 13.63 -19.43
CA ASN A 8 -1.36 13.34 -20.86
C ASN A 8 -0.68 14.37 -21.77
N GLU A 9 -0.66 15.64 -21.39
CA GLU A 9 0.09 16.67 -22.12
C GLU A 9 1.60 16.44 -22.06
N LEU A 10 2.14 16.09 -20.90
CA LEU A 10 3.56 15.74 -20.74
C LEU A 10 3.94 14.50 -21.54
N LEU A 11 3.15 13.43 -21.47
CA LEU A 11 3.37 12.22 -22.27
C LEU A 11 3.23 12.51 -23.76
N GLY A 12 2.26 13.33 -24.17
CA GLY A 12 2.08 13.78 -25.56
C GLY A 12 3.28 14.59 -26.03
N TRP A 13 3.81 15.48 -25.18
CA TRP A 13 4.99 16.27 -25.50
C TRP A 13 6.26 15.42 -25.65
N PHE A 14 6.47 14.44 -24.74
CA PHE A 14 7.60 13.51 -24.84
C PHE A 14 7.51 12.62 -26.09
N ASN A 15 6.32 12.15 -26.44
CA ASN A 15 6.11 11.38 -27.66
C ASN A 15 6.39 12.21 -28.93
N ALA A 16 6.07 13.50 -28.91
CA ALA A 16 6.37 14.43 -30.02
C ALA A 16 7.86 14.85 -30.07
N ASN A 17 8.56 14.80 -28.93
CA ASN A 17 9.93 15.30 -28.79
C ASN A 17 10.85 14.32 -28.04
N PRO A 18 11.03 13.09 -28.49
CA PRO A 18 11.81 12.07 -27.77
C PRO A 18 13.29 12.47 -27.55
N HIS A 19 13.82 13.34 -28.41
CA HIS A 19 15.20 13.83 -28.32
C HIS A 19 15.47 14.72 -27.09
N TRP A 20 14.45 15.32 -26.46
CA TRP A 20 14.64 16.14 -25.26
C TRP A 20 14.65 15.30 -23.97
N GLY A 21 14.19 14.05 -24.02
CA GLY A 21 14.15 13.16 -22.86
C GLY A 21 15.54 12.94 -22.26
N TRP A 22 16.56 12.64 -23.08
CA TRP A 22 17.92 12.43 -22.59
C TRP A 22 18.55 13.71 -22.05
N ALA A 23 18.26 14.87 -22.66
CA ALA A 23 18.78 16.15 -22.19
C ALA A 23 18.22 16.52 -20.81
N LEU A 24 16.91 16.31 -20.61
CA LEU A 24 16.26 16.49 -19.31
C LEU A 24 16.86 15.57 -18.25
N VAL A 25 17.06 14.28 -18.57
CA VAL A 25 17.69 13.31 -17.67
C VAL A 25 19.11 13.73 -17.28
N PHE A 26 19.89 14.19 -18.25
CA PHE A 26 21.23 14.70 -18.02
C PHE A 26 21.23 15.88 -17.03
N VAL A 27 20.38 16.87 -17.27
CA VAL A 27 20.25 18.07 -16.42
C VAL A 27 19.80 17.68 -15.00
N ILE A 28 18.80 16.82 -14.89
CA ILE A 28 18.32 16.36 -13.58
C ILE A 28 19.41 15.61 -12.83
N SER A 29 20.11 14.65 -13.48
CA SER A 29 21.18 13.88 -12.86
C SER A 29 22.37 14.75 -12.46
N PHE A 30 22.65 15.78 -13.24
CA PHE A 30 23.65 16.78 -12.92
C PHE A 30 23.30 17.54 -11.63
N PHE A 31 22.11 18.11 -11.54
CA PHE A 31 21.68 18.87 -10.35
C PHE A 31 21.53 17.98 -9.12
N GLU A 32 21.08 16.73 -9.28
CA GLU A 32 20.97 15.76 -8.21
C GLU A 32 22.34 15.37 -7.61
N SER A 33 23.40 15.38 -8.44
CA SER A 33 24.75 15.07 -8.00
C SER A 33 25.50 16.29 -7.44
N LEU A 34 24.94 17.50 -7.56
CA LEU A 34 25.52 18.70 -6.94
C LEU A 34 25.32 18.69 -5.42
N VAL A 35 26.40 18.90 -4.68
CA VAL A 35 26.43 18.84 -3.21
C VAL A 35 25.44 19.78 -2.51
N LEU A 36 25.07 20.91 -3.10
CA LEU A 36 24.12 21.87 -2.53
C LEU A 36 22.68 21.59 -2.93
N VAL A 37 22.45 21.17 -4.17
CA VAL A 37 21.11 20.99 -4.77
C VAL A 37 20.60 19.57 -4.58
N GLY A 38 21.49 18.59 -4.65
CA GLY A 38 21.15 17.17 -4.62
C GLY A 38 20.51 16.69 -3.30
N ILE A 39 20.74 17.42 -2.19
CA ILE A 39 20.07 17.14 -0.91
C ILE A 39 18.56 17.43 -0.98
N LEU A 40 18.16 18.37 -1.84
CA LEU A 40 16.77 18.83 -1.98
C LEU A 40 16.01 18.05 -3.06
N LEU A 41 16.69 17.45 -4.02
CA LEU A 41 16.07 16.76 -5.15
C LEU A 41 15.82 15.26 -4.84
N PRO A 42 14.60 14.75 -5.08
CA PRO A 42 14.27 13.33 -4.92
C PRO A 42 14.70 12.51 -6.16
N GLY A 43 15.98 12.54 -6.53
CA GLY A 43 16.47 12.02 -7.79
C GLY A 43 16.26 10.52 -8.02
N ILE A 44 16.24 9.72 -6.94
CA ILE A 44 15.90 8.30 -7.03
C ILE A 44 14.51 8.10 -7.63
N MET A 45 13.53 8.92 -7.21
CA MET A 45 12.16 8.85 -7.74
C MET A 45 12.12 9.26 -9.22
N ILE A 46 12.93 10.26 -9.59
CA ILE A 46 12.98 10.75 -10.97
C ILE A 46 13.61 9.70 -11.88
N LEU A 47 14.73 9.08 -11.48
CA LEU A 47 15.34 7.99 -12.24
C LEU A 47 14.42 6.77 -12.35
N PHE A 48 13.73 6.42 -11.30
CA PHE A 48 12.70 5.38 -11.35
C PHE A 48 11.60 5.74 -12.37
N ALA A 49 11.12 6.98 -12.36
CA ALA A 49 10.11 7.45 -13.34
C ALA A 49 10.66 7.43 -14.79
N MET A 50 11.93 7.81 -15.00
CA MET A 50 12.58 7.69 -16.30
C MET A 50 12.74 6.23 -16.73
N GLY A 51 13.10 5.34 -15.80
CA GLY A 51 13.09 3.89 -16.04
C GLY A 51 11.71 3.41 -16.46
N THR A 52 10.64 3.90 -15.81
CA THR A 52 9.25 3.58 -16.19
C THR A 52 8.95 4.00 -17.64
N LEU A 53 9.36 5.21 -18.05
CA LEU A 53 9.20 5.67 -19.44
C LEU A 53 9.98 4.83 -20.45
N ILE A 54 11.15 4.31 -20.07
CA ILE A 54 11.89 3.34 -20.89
C ILE A 54 11.11 2.03 -21.01
N GLY A 55 10.58 1.52 -19.89
CA GLY A 55 9.75 0.31 -19.89
C GLY A 55 8.50 0.43 -20.74
N LEU A 56 7.89 1.61 -20.81
CA LEU A 56 6.76 1.95 -21.69
C LEU A 56 7.18 2.13 -23.16
N GLY A 57 8.50 2.15 -23.46
CA GLY A 57 9.00 2.35 -24.83
C GLY A 57 8.99 3.80 -25.32
N VAL A 58 8.79 4.77 -24.42
CA VAL A 58 8.82 6.21 -24.73
C VAL A 58 10.24 6.71 -24.87
N LEU A 59 11.17 6.19 -24.06
CA LEU A 59 12.59 6.56 -24.05
C LEU A 59 13.48 5.35 -24.33
N ASP A 60 14.63 5.61 -24.97
CA ASP A 60 15.66 4.61 -25.22
C ASP A 60 16.57 4.40 -23.99
N LEU A 61 16.85 3.14 -23.64
CA LEU A 61 17.68 2.79 -22.48
C LEU A 61 19.11 3.34 -22.62
N ALA A 62 19.74 3.17 -23.80
CA ALA A 62 21.15 3.55 -23.96
C ALA A 62 21.33 5.05 -23.81
N SER A 63 20.45 5.84 -24.44
CA SER A 63 20.45 7.30 -24.38
C SER A 63 20.25 7.81 -22.95
N VAL A 64 19.30 7.25 -22.22
CA VAL A 64 19.00 7.64 -20.82
C VAL A 64 20.13 7.20 -19.88
N TRP A 65 20.68 6.01 -20.06
CA TRP A 65 21.81 5.52 -19.27
C TRP A 65 23.05 6.40 -19.43
N ILE A 66 23.42 6.71 -20.67
CA ILE A 66 24.58 7.60 -20.98
C ILE A 66 24.31 8.99 -20.39
N ALA A 67 23.13 9.55 -20.60
CA ALA A 67 22.76 10.87 -20.09
C ALA A 67 22.79 10.95 -18.56
N SER A 68 22.19 9.97 -17.87
CA SER A 68 22.17 9.94 -16.40
C SER A 68 23.56 9.74 -15.81
N SER A 69 24.35 8.84 -16.40
CA SER A 69 25.74 8.61 -15.98
C SER A 69 26.61 9.85 -16.21
N GLY A 70 26.50 10.46 -17.39
CA GLY A 70 27.25 11.66 -17.76
C GLY A 70 26.89 12.90 -16.92
N GLY A 71 25.58 13.12 -16.72
CA GLY A 71 25.09 14.20 -15.85
C GLY A 71 25.56 14.03 -14.41
N GLY A 72 25.43 12.80 -13.88
CA GLY A 72 25.89 12.45 -12.55
C GLY A 72 27.39 12.69 -12.36
N MET A 73 28.20 12.22 -13.31
CA MET A 73 29.67 12.42 -13.33
C MET A 73 30.08 13.91 -13.30
N LEU A 74 29.43 14.71 -14.13
CA LEU A 74 29.71 16.15 -14.17
C LEU A 74 29.32 16.85 -12.88
N GLY A 75 28.16 16.51 -12.30
CA GLY A 75 27.70 17.05 -11.02
C GLY A 75 28.63 16.67 -9.86
N ASP A 76 29.08 15.42 -9.82
CA ASP A 76 30.02 14.94 -8.82
C ASP A 76 31.41 15.58 -8.97
N MET A 77 31.86 15.79 -10.21
CA MET A 77 33.13 16.49 -10.48
C MET A 77 33.09 17.93 -10.00
N VAL A 78 31.97 18.64 -10.25
CA VAL A 78 31.77 20.01 -9.73
C VAL A 78 31.77 20.01 -8.21
N SER A 79 31.06 19.07 -7.59
CA SER A 79 30.98 18.91 -6.13
C SER A 79 32.37 18.59 -5.51
N TYR A 80 33.15 17.73 -6.16
CA TYR A 80 34.52 17.41 -5.78
C TYR A 80 35.42 18.65 -5.87
N LEU A 81 35.37 19.42 -6.98
CA LEU A 81 36.15 20.64 -7.17
C LEU A 81 35.77 21.71 -6.14
N LEU A 82 34.47 21.88 -5.83
CA LEU A 82 34.02 22.77 -4.76
C LEU A 82 34.59 22.35 -3.41
N GLY A 83 34.54 21.06 -3.09
CA GLY A 83 35.14 20.51 -1.87
C GLY A 83 36.64 20.76 -1.78
N ARG A 84 37.36 20.53 -2.89
CA ARG A 84 38.80 20.74 -2.97
C ARG A 84 39.20 22.21 -2.87
N ARG A 85 38.42 23.13 -3.46
CA ARG A 85 38.71 24.57 -3.53
C ARG A 85 38.36 25.28 -2.22
N TYR A 86 37.21 24.98 -1.65
CA TYR A 86 36.69 25.70 -0.48
C TYR A 86 36.99 25.01 0.85
N ARG A 87 37.35 23.71 0.86
CA ARG A 87 37.76 22.95 2.05
C ARG A 87 36.83 23.19 3.26
N ALA A 88 37.40 23.68 4.39
CA ALA A 88 36.66 23.92 5.61
C ALA A 88 35.57 24.99 5.49
N HIS A 89 35.68 25.97 4.60
CA HIS A 89 34.66 27.02 4.41
C HIS A 89 33.35 26.48 3.86
N LEU A 90 33.34 25.29 3.24
CA LEU A 90 32.11 24.65 2.79
C LEU A 90 31.20 24.29 3.97
N LEU A 91 31.76 24.08 5.17
CA LEU A 91 31.01 23.75 6.38
C LEU A 91 30.23 24.95 6.93
N ASP A 92 30.63 26.16 6.61
CA ASP A 92 30.01 27.40 7.07
C ASP A 92 28.83 27.83 6.17
N ILE A 93 28.70 27.21 4.99
CA ILE A 93 27.66 27.54 4.00
C ILE A 93 26.39 26.71 4.28
N TRP A 94 25.23 27.33 4.09
CA TRP A 94 23.95 26.60 4.09
C TRP A 94 23.95 25.59 2.91
N PRO A 95 23.50 24.32 3.09
CA PRO A 95 22.79 23.72 4.24
C PRO A 95 23.70 23.09 5.33
N PHE A 96 25.02 23.01 5.14
CA PHE A 96 25.93 22.28 6.04
C PHE A 96 26.07 22.95 7.41
N SER A 97 26.07 24.27 7.48
CA SER A 97 26.07 25.02 8.74
C SER A 97 24.87 24.68 9.63
N ARG A 98 23.72 24.31 9.03
CA ARG A 98 22.53 23.93 9.78
C ARG A 98 22.48 22.45 10.13
N TYR A 99 23.15 21.59 9.35
CA TYR A 99 23.15 20.13 9.52
C TYR A 99 24.58 19.55 9.55
N PRO A 100 25.44 19.96 10.50
CA PRO A 100 26.86 19.56 10.53
C PRO A 100 27.04 18.03 10.64
N GLY A 101 26.14 17.33 11.32
CA GLY A 101 26.20 15.88 11.49
C GLY A 101 26.06 15.07 10.18
N VAL A 102 25.62 15.68 9.09
CA VAL A 102 25.55 15.00 7.79
C VAL A 102 26.94 14.97 7.15
N MET A 103 27.67 16.08 7.22
CA MET A 103 29.04 16.18 6.74
C MET A 103 29.99 15.33 7.59
N GLU A 104 29.85 15.34 8.92
CA GLU A 104 30.63 14.49 9.83
C GLU A 104 30.46 13.00 9.49
N ARG A 105 29.23 12.56 9.19
CA ARG A 105 28.98 11.17 8.73
C ARG A 105 29.67 10.88 7.40
N GLY A 106 29.67 11.82 6.45
CA GLY A 106 30.36 11.68 5.18
C GLY A 106 31.87 11.55 5.37
N LEU A 107 32.48 12.41 6.21
CA LEU A 107 33.89 12.36 6.55
C LEU A 107 34.29 11.04 7.21
N TRP A 108 33.51 10.62 8.24
CA TRP A 108 33.71 9.35 8.92
C TRP A 108 33.59 8.16 7.95
N PHE A 109 32.58 8.16 7.10
CA PHE A 109 32.34 7.09 6.13
C PHE A 109 33.51 6.97 5.13
N PHE A 110 34.01 8.10 4.61
CA PHE A 110 35.13 8.09 3.69
C PHE A 110 36.44 7.68 4.39
N GLN A 111 36.70 8.12 5.62
CA GLN A 111 37.86 7.69 6.41
C GLN A 111 37.91 6.16 6.61
N GLN A 112 36.74 5.54 6.83
CA GLN A 112 36.64 4.08 7.04
C GLN A 112 36.83 3.29 5.72
N HIS A 113 36.27 3.77 4.61
CA HIS A 113 36.16 2.99 3.37
C HIS A 113 37.02 3.46 2.22
N GLY A 114 37.62 4.65 2.31
CA GLY A 114 38.50 5.23 1.27
C GLY A 114 37.83 5.28 -0.11
N ALA A 115 38.55 4.87 -1.17
CA ALA A 115 38.04 4.89 -2.53
C ALA A 115 36.78 4.03 -2.74
N LYS A 116 36.64 2.91 -2.01
CA LYS A 116 35.42 2.08 -2.01
C LYS A 116 34.23 2.85 -1.47
N GLY A 117 34.47 3.83 -0.57
CA GLY A 117 33.45 4.71 -0.03
C GLY A 117 32.84 5.64 -1.07
N VAL A 118 33.55 5.98 -2.15
CA VAL A 118 32.99 6.77 -3.26
C VAL A 118 31.88 5.96 -3.97
N VAL A 119 32.18 4.72 -4.29
CA VAL A 119 31.20 3.83 -4.96
C VAL A 119 30.02 3.52 -4.03
N ALA A 120 30.29 3.04 -2.81
CA ALA A 120 29.25 2.65 -1.87
C ALA A 120 28.39 3.84 -1.42
N GLY A 121 28.99 5.01 -1.23
CA GLY A 121 28.29 6.22 -0.80
C GLY A 121 27.24 6.72 -1.79
N ARG A 122 27.41 6.40 -3.09
CA ARG A 122 26.47 6.76 -4.14
C ARG A 122 25.12 6.02 -4.02
N PHE A 123 25.12 4.86 -3.35
CA PHE A 123 23.89 4.07 -3.08
C PHE A 123 23.23 4.44 -1.75
N ILE A 124 23.89 5.28 -0.91
CA ILE A 124 23.34 5.71 0.37
C ILE A 124 22.73 7.10 0.20
N GLY A 125 21.39 7.19 0.09
CA GLY A 125 20.65 8.40 -0.27
C GLY A 125 21.17 9.72 0.30
N PRO A 126 21.25 9.92 1.66
CA PRO A 126 21.68 11.19 2.24
C PRO A 126 23.18 11.50 2.05
N LEU A 127 24.01 10.48 1.80
CA LEU A 127 25.47 10.66 1.65
C LEU A 127 25.88 10.91 0.20
N ARG A 128 25.06 10.51 -0.76
CA ARG A 128 25.34 10.55 -2.17
C ARG A 128 25.86 11.90 -2.68
N PRO A 129 25.15 13.04 -2.54
CA PRO A 129 25.63 14.32 -3.05
C PRO A 129 26.81 14.89 -2.23
N ILE A 130 27.08 14.35 -1.04
CA ILE A 130 28.05 14.86 -0.09
C ILE A 130 29.43 14.21 -0.29
N ILE A 131 29.44 12.90 -0.61
CA ILE A 131 30.70 12.14 -0.75
C ILE A 131 31.68 12.77 -1.72
N PRO A 132 31.32 13.25 -2.94
CA PRO A 132 32.26 13.91 -3.84
C PRO A 132 32.92 15.14 -3.21
N ALA A 133 32.15 15.99 -2.52
CA ALA A 133 32.69 17.16 -1.82
C ALA A 133 33.63 16.77 -0.66
N VAL A 134 33.23 15.76 0.15
CA VAL A 134 34.08 15.22 1.23
C VAL A 134 35.40 14.69 0.70
N VAL A 135 35.39 13.95 -0.40
CA VAL A 135 36.57 13.40 -1.05
C VAL A 135 37.48 14.53 -1.55
N GLY A 136 36.87 15.61 -2.05
CA GLY A 136 37.58 16.84 -2.42
C GLY A 136 38.24 17.52 -1.23
N ILE A 137 37.56 17.68 -0.09
CA ILE A 137 38.08 18.22 1.16
C ILE A 137 39.25 17.38 1.69
N MET A 138 39.14 16.06 1.62
CA MET A 138 40.16 15.11 2.08
C MET A 138 41.36 15.00 1.14
N GLY A 139 41.34 15.68 -0.02
CA GLY A 139 42.51 15.83 -0.89
C GLY A 139 42.85 14.62 -1.75
N MET A 140 41.87 13.73 -2.04
CA MET A 140 42.07 12.64 -3.00
C MET A 140 42.50 13.20 -4.37
N SER A 141 43.39 12.50 -5.10
CA SER A 141 43.81 12.94 -6.42
C SER A 141 42.65 12.93 -7.43
N PRO A 142 42.57 13.92 -8.36
CA PRO A 142 41.46 14.02 -9.32
C PRO A 142 41.34 12.80 -10.21
N SER A 143 42.44 12.23 -10.67
CA SER A 143 42.46 11.03 -11.53
C SER A 143 41.89 9.82 -10.82
N ARG A 144 42.24 9.61 -9.55
CA ARG A 144 41.74 8.52 -8.75
C ARG A 144 40.24 8.68 -8.40
N PHE A 145 39.83 9.94 -8.11
CA PHE A 145 38.41 10.24 -7.91
C PHE A 145 37.63 9.96 -9.19
N MET A 146 38.05 10.50 -10.34
CA MET A 146 37.39 10.34 -11.63
C MET A 146 37.23 8.85 -11.99
N ALA A 147 38.29 8.05 -11.86
CA ALA A 147 38.25 6.62 -12.18
C ALA A 147 37.21 5.86 -11.32
N THR A 148 37.16 6.18 -10.02
CA THR A 148 36.18 5.55 -9.10
C THR A 148 34.78 6.06 -9.33
N ASP A 149 34.62 7.33 -9.67
CA ASP A 149 33.32 7.97 -9.89
C ASP A 149 32.67 7.51 -11.21
N VAL A 150 33.45 7.41 -12.29
CA VAL A 150 32.99 6.84 -13.57
C VAL A 150 32.45 5.43 -13.38
N ALA A 151 33.20 4.56 -12.69
CA ALA A 151 32.76 3.21 -12.41
C ALA A 151 31.46 3.20 -11.56
N ALA A 152 31.39 4.11 -10.57
CA ALA A 152 30.21 4.25 -9.72
C ALA A 152 28.99 4.73 -10.50
N CYS A 153 29.13 5.73 -11.39
CA CYS A 153 28.05 6.28 -12.21
C CYS A 153 27.48 5.24 -13.18
N ILE A 154 28.35 4.48 -13.85
CA ILE A 154 27.95 3.44 -14.80
C ILE A 154 27.10 2.37 -14.14
N VAL A 155 27.43 1.95 -12.92
CA VAL A 155 26.68 0.92 -12.17
C VAL A 155 25.44 1.49 -11.51
N TRP A 156 25.52 2.72 -11.02
CA TRP A 156 24.46 3.38 -10.28
C TRP A 156 23.22 3.66 -11.14
N ALA A 157 23.38 4.19 -12.35
CA ALA A 157 22.26 4.56 -13.20
C ALA A 157 21.35 3.35 -13.52
N PRO A 158 21.87 2.18 -13.98
CA PRO A 158 21.02 1.01 -14.16
C PRO A 158 20.37 0.50 -12.88
N ALA A 159 21.05 0.60 -11.74
CA ALA A 159 20.49 0.11 -10.47
C ALA A 159 19.16 0.79 -10.09
N PHE A 160 18.93 2.04 -10.53
CA PHE A 160 17.67 2.77 -10.32
C PHE A 160 16.78 2.81 -11.55
N LEU A 161 17.32 2.72 -12.77
CA LEU A 161 16.55 2.63 -14.00
C LEU A 161 15.88 1.27 -14.17
N LEU A 162 16.59 0.15 -13.88
CA LEU A 162 16.07 -1.20 -14.07
C LEU A 162 14.77 -1.50 -13.29
N PRO A 163 14.67 -1.17 -11.98
CA PRO A 163 13.40 -1.32 -11.27
C PRO A 163 12.27 -0.51 -11.89
N GLY A 164 12.55 0.72 -12.34
CA GLY A 164 11.60 1.56 -13.07
C GLY A 164 11.20 0.95 -14.41
N MET A 165 12.15 0.39 -15.15
CA MET A 165 11.88 -0.27 -16.45
C MET A 165 11.01 -1.52 -16.28
N LEU A 166 11.32 -2.36 -15.29
CA LEU A 166 10.49 -3.52 -14.97
C LEU A 166 9.08 -3.09 -14.57
N PHE A 167 8.97 -2.03 -13.77
CA PHE A 167 7.69 -1.44 -13.42
C PHE A 167 6.97 -0.90 -14.66
N GLY A 168 7.62 -0.13 -15.52
CA GLY A 168 7.04 0.40 -16.76
C GLY A 168 6.60 -0.68 -17.74
N ALA A 169 7.43 -1.71 -17.94
CA ALA A 169 7.09 -2.85 -18.78
C ALA A 169 5.90 -3.66 -18.19
N SER A 170 5.84 -3.77 -16.86
CA SER A 170 4.73 -4.39 -16.16
C SER A 170 3.48 -3.49 -16.10
N LEU A 171 3.63 -2.17 -16.25
CA LEU A 171 2.53 -1.21 -16.20
C LEU A 171 1.56 -1.38 -17.38
N GLU A 172 2.07 -1.70 -18.54
CA GLU A 172 1.24 -2.00 -19.71
C GLU A 172 0.45 -3.29 -19.52
N VAL A 173 1.09 -4.27 -18.89
CA VAL A 173 0.50 -5.54 -18.46
C VAL A 173 -0.44 -5.36 -17.26
N ALA A 174 -0.04 -4.52 -16.31
CA ALA A 174 -0.78 -4.24 -15.09
C ALA A 174 -1.74 -3.05 -15.23
N SER A 175 -1.80 -2.38 -16.39
CA SER A 175 -2.56 -1.11 -16.57
C SER A 175 -4.03 -1.22 -16.16
N GLU A 176 -4.59 -2.40 -16.15
CA GLU A 176 -5.93 -2.70 -15.67
C GLU A 176 -6.08 -2.74 -14.16
N TYR A 177 -5.02 -3.23 -13.48
CA TYR A 177 -4.96 -3.29 -12.01
C TYR A 177 -4.21 -2.10 -11.44
N THR A 178 -3.36 -1.46 -12.26
CA THR A 178 -2.37 -0.48 -11.82
C THR A 178 -3.00 0.77 -11.22
N GLY A 179 -4.08 1.27 -11.77
CA GLY A 179 -4.73 2.47 -11.22
C GLY A 179 -5.18 2.25 -9.76
N ARG A 180 -5.79 1.12 -9.47
CA ARG A 180 -6.29 0.77 -8.13
C ARG A 180 -5.18 0.34 -7.20
N LEU A 181 -4.27 -0.53 -7.65
CA LEU A 181 -3.11 -0.96 -6.86
C LEU A 181 -2.15 0.20 -6.59
N THR A 182 -1.89 1.05 -7.58
CA THR A 182 -1.06 2.25 -7.38
C THR A 182 -1.75 3.22 -6.43
N GLY A 183 -3.05 3.46 -6.57
CA GLY A 183 -3.82 4.27 -5.63
C GLY A 183 -3.73 3.74 -4.21
N LEU A 184 -3.92 2.43 -4.03
CA LEU A 184 -3.79 1.76 -2.73
C LEU A 184 -2.37 1.88 -2.17
N LEU A 185 -1.33 1.64 -2.99
CA LEU A 185 0.06 1.77 -2.58
C LEU A 185 0.42 3.21 -2.21
N VAL A 186 -0.02 4.18 -3.00
CA VAL A 186 0.20 5.60 -2.70
C VAL A 186 -0.47 5.99 -1.40
N ILE A 187 -1.73 5.61 -1.18
CA ILE A 187 -2.44 5.85 0.08
C ILE A 187 -1.68 5.20 1.25
N LEU A 188 -1.27 3.94 1.11
CA LEU A 188 -0.50 3.24 2.13
C LEU A 188 0.80 3.99 2.45
N LEU A 189 1.58 4.36 1.44
CA LEU A 189 2.84 5.08 1.63
C LEU A 189 2.64 6.46 2.27
N VAL A 190 1.63 7.22 1.82
CA VAL A 190 1.28 8.54 2.38
C VAL A 190 0.87 8.40 3.83
N VAL A 191 0.02 7.43 4.16
CA VAL A 191 -0.44 7.21 5.53
C VAL A 191 0.70 6.72 6.44
N LEU A 192 1.56 5.82 5.96
CA LEU A 192 2.76 5.39 6.69
C LEU A 192 3.75 6.54 6.91
N TRP A 193 3.97 7.37 5.89
CA TRP A 193 4.82 8.56 5.99
C TRP A 193 4.23 9.60 6.96
N LEU A 194 2.94 9.87 6.85
CA LEU A 194 2.22 10.79 7.75
C LEU A 194 2.28 10.32 9.20
N THR A 195 2.12 9.02 9.41
CA THR A 195 2.25 8.39 10.73
C THR A 195 3.66 8.53 11.30
N TRP A 196 4.66 8.21 10.50
CA TRP A 196 6.05 8.38 10.91
C TRP A 196 6.35 9.86 11.24
N TRP A 197 5.88 10.78 10.41
CA TRP A 197 6.02 12.21 10.62
C TRP A 197 5.30 12.69 11.91
N LEU A 198 4.06 12.23 12.12
CA LEU A 198 3.26 12.57 13.30
C LEU A 198 3.90 12.03 14.59
N ILE A 199 4.38 10.78 14.57
CA ILE A 199 5.10 10.20 15.71
C ILE A 199 6.33 11.03 16.02
N ARG A 200 7.08 11.42 15.02
CA ARG A 200 8.26 12.25 15.19
C ARG A 200 7.91 13.65 15.73
N LEU A 201 6.85 14.25 15.18
CA LEU A 201 6.33 15.55 15.63
C LEU A 201 5.92 15.52 17.10
N VAL A 202 5.34 14.43 17.58
CA VAL A 202 4.92 14.25 18.99
C VAL A 202 6.10 13.84 19.87
N TYR A 203 6.92 12.87 19.41
CA TYR A 203 7.98 12.28 20.24
C TYR A 203 9.13 13.26 20.53
N GLU A 204 9.59 14.03 19.53
CA GLU A 204 10.73 14.95 19.69
C GLU A 204 10.45 16.06 20.72
N PRO A 205 9.32 16.81 20.67
CA PRO A 205 9.00 17.79 21.70
C PRO A 205 8.73 17.15 23.07
N LEU A 206 8.08 15.98 23.08
CA LEU A 206 7.77 15.26 24.32
C LEU A 206 9.08 14.86 25.01
N ALA A 207 10.05 14.34 24.29
CA ALA A 207 11.36 13.94 24.81
C ALA A 207 12.21 15.14 25.25
N SER A 208 12.22 16.23 24.49
CA SER A 208 13.07 17.41 24.74
C SER A 208 12.52 18.34 25.83
N HIS A 209 11.20 18.42 25.96
CA HIS A 209 10.53 19.32 26.90
C HIS A 209 10.07 18.64 28.19
N SER A 210 10.12 17.31 28.25
CA SER A 210 9.66 16.52 29.42
C SER A 210 10.23 17.01 30.74
N ALA A 211 11.51 17.38 30.81
CA ALA A 211 12.15 17.91 32.03
C ALA A 211 11.62 19.30 32.41
N ARG A 212 11.23 20.14 31.46
CA ARG A 212 10.62 21.45 31.74
C ARG A 212 9.20 21.30 32.25
N TRP A 213 8.44 20.40 31.62
CA TRP A 213 7.06 20.10 32.02
C TRP A 213 7.00 19.41 33.39
N LEU A 214 7.92 18.47 33.62
CA LEU A 214 8.04 17.84 34.96
C LEU A 214 8.21 18.90 36.05
N ARG A 215 9.13 19.86 35.88
CA ARG A 215 9.34 20.95 36.87
C ARG A 215 8.11 21.84 37.03
N ARG A 216 7.31 22.07 35.97
CA ARG A 216 6.06 22.82 36.06
C ARG A 216 4.97 22.03 36.79
N LEU A 217 4.85 20.73 36.48
CA LEU A 217 3.90 19.80 37.10
C LEU A 217 4.19 19.62 38.60
N ILE A 218 5.46 19.46 38.99
CA ILE A 218 5.85 19.38 40.40
C ILE A 218 5.42 20.66 41.13
N ARG A 219 5.73 21.84 40.59
CA ARG A 219 5.32 23.12 41.19
C ARG A 219 3.79 23.27 41.28
N TRP A 220 3.07 22.80 40.30
CA TRP A 220 1.61 22.81 40.30
C TRP A 220 1.04 21.85 41.36
N THR A 221 1.57 20.63 41.43
CA THR A 221 1.21 19.60 42.45
C THR A 221 1.34 20.13 43.88
N TRP A 222 2.41 20.86 44.14
CA TRP A 222 2.64 21.44 45.48
C TRP A 222 1.61 22.54 45.82
N ARG A 223 1.00 23.17 44.82
CA ARG A 223 -0.03 24.19 45.01
C ARG A 223 -1.45 23.64 45.17
N HIS A 224 -1.67 22.36 44.84
CA HIS A 224 -2.99 21.74 44.83
C HIS A 224 -3.01 20.46 45.68
N PRO A 225 -3.31 20.55 46.99
CA PRO A 225 -3.12 19.45 47.94
C PRO A 225 -4.01 18.23 47.68
N VAL A 226 -5.19 18.40 47.05
CA VAL A 226 -6.11 17.29 46.76
C VAL A 226 -5.63 16.50 45.53
N LEU A 227 -5.38 17.16 44.45
CA LEU A 227 -4.86 16.54 43.21
C LEU A 227 -3.40 16.12 43.37
N GLY A 228 -2.64 16.82 44.20
CA GLY A 228 -1.25 16.50 44.53
C GLY A 228 -1.07 15.16 45.22
N ARG A 229 -2.06 14.68 45.97
CA ARG A 229 -2.02 13.33 46.58
C ARG A 229 -2.06 12.22 45.50
N ILE A 230 -2.72 12.45 44.39
CA ILE A 230 -2.81 11.48 43.28
C ILE A 230 -1.59 11.58 42.36
N THR A 231 -1.14 12.81 42.05
CA THR A 231 -0.04 13.05 41.12
C THR A 231 1.34 13.01 41.74
N GLY A 232 1.46 13.22 43.03
CA GLY A 232 2.73 13.21 43.77
C GLY A 232 3.56 11.94 43.62
N PRO A 233 2.98 10.75 43.84
CA PRO A 233 3.69 9.48 43.67
C PRO A 233 4.12 9.20 42.22
N LEU A 234 3.43 9.82 41.23
CA LEU A 234 3.75 9.70 39.82
C LEU A 234 4.92 10.59 39.38
N LEU A 235 5.21 11.64 40.14
CA LEU A 235 6.18 12.69 39.82
C LEU A 235 7.44 12.66 40.72
N ASP A 236 7.74 11.53 41.33
CA ASP A 236 8.92 11.37 42.19
C ASP A 236 10.23 11.49 41.39
N PRO A 237 11.02 12.56 41.61
CA PRO A 237 12.25 12.81 40.87
C PRO A 237 13.36 11.78 41.08
N SER A 238 13.25 10.99 42.15
CA SER A 238 14.24 9.95 42.49
C SER A 238 14.18 8.72 41.58
N GLN A 239 13.07 8.57 40.80
CA GLN A 239 12.89 7.41 39.94
C GLN A 239 13.54 7.63 38.57
N PRO A 240 14.31 6.65 38.04
CA PRO A 240 15.03 6.79 36.76
C PRO A 240 14.12 6.94 35.53
N GLU A 241 12.84 6.56 35.63
CA GLU A 241 11.86 6.58 34.53
C GLU A 241 10.86 7.76 34.60
N VAL A 242 11.03 8.72 35.54
CA VAL A 242 10.11 9.84 35.75
C VAL A 242 9.84 10.66 34.50
N LEU A 243 10.86 10.93 33.69
CA LEU A 243 10.68 11.68 32.42
C LEU A 243 9.79 10.92 31.43
N SER A 244 9.94 9.61 31.35
CA SER A 244 9.13 8.73 30.52
C SER A 244 7.68 8.68 31.00
N VAL A 245 7.47 8.55 32.31
CA VAL A 245 6.13 8.53 32.92
C VAL A 245 5.43 9.86 32.74
N THR A 246 6.12 10.98 32.91
CA THR A 246 5.56 12.33 32.67
C THR A 246 5.12 12.51 31.21
N SER A 247 5.94 12.06 30.25
CA SER A 247 5.58 12.16 28.81
C SER A 247 4.38 11.29 28.46
N LEU A 248 4.31 10.06 29.00
CA LEU A 248 3.15 9.18 28.82
C LEU A 248 1.88 9.75 29.47
N GLY A 249 2.00 10.40 30.62
CA GLY A 249 0.88 11.03 31.29
C GLY A 249 0.30 12.22 30.51
N ILE A 250 1.16 13.05 29.91
CA ILE A 250 0.71 14.14 29.04
C ILE A 250 0.02 13.58 27.80
N LEU A 251 0.61 12.56 27.17
CA LEU A 251 0.02 11.88 26.02
C LEU A 251 -1.35 11.28 26.37
N LEU A 252 -1.47 10.66 27.54
CA LEU A 252 -2.74 10.13 28.05
C LEU A 252 -3.83 11.20 28.10
N VAL A 253 -3.52 12.37 28.66
CA VAL A 253 -4.49 13.49 28.75
C VAL A 253 -4.91 13.95 27.35
N VAL A 254 -3.96 14.11 26.43
CA VAL A 254 -4.26 14.52 25.04
C VAL A 254 -5.15 13.49 24.32
N LEU A 255 -4.80 12.20 24.40
CA LEU A 255 -5.58 11.14 23.74
C LEU A 255 -6.95 10.93 24.39
N PHE A 256 -7.05 11.10 25.69
CA PHE A 256 -8.34 11.04 26.40
C PHE A 256 -9.28 12.17 25.92
N TRP A 257 -8.78 13.40 25.80
CA TRP A 257 -9.56 14.50 25.25
C TRP A 257 -9.90 14.30 23.77
N ALA A 258 -8.99 13.74 22.97
CA ALA A 258 -9.26 13.38 21.59
C ALA A 258 -10.37 12.33 21.47
N LEU A 259 -10.35 11.31 22.33
CA LEU A 259 -11.42 10.30 22.41
C LEU A 259 -12.76 10.93 22.78
N LEU A 260 -12.79 11.76 23.82
CA LEU A 260 -14.01 12.49 24.22
C LEU A 260 -14.52 13.39 23.08
N MET A 261 -13.64 14.13 22.44
CA MET A 261 -14.00 14.98 21.30
C MET A 261 -14.63 14.17 20.17
N LEU A 262 -14.03 13.03 19.83
CA LEU A 262 -14.55 12.16 18.78
C LEU A 262 -15.91 11.56 19.16
N LEU A 263 -16.09 11.16 20.42
CA LEU A 263 -17.38 10.70 20.94
C LEU A 263 -18.46 11.78 20.94
N PHE A 264 -18.10 13.04 21.20
CA PHE A 264 -19.03 14.17 21.13
C PHE A 264 -19.33 14.64 19.72
N LEU A 265 -18.35 14.56 18.80
CA LEU A 265 -18.51 14.95 17.39
C LEU A 265 -19.23 13.86 16.58
N SER A 266 -19.19 12.60 17.02
CA SER A 266 -19.98 11.53 16.44
C SER A 266 -21.43 11.72 16.91
N PRO A 267 -22.32 12.27 16.10
CA PRO A 267 -23.72 12.42 16.50
C PRO A 267 -24.27 11.03 16.79
N PHE A 268 -25.15 10.94 17.81
CA PHE A 268 -25.92 9.72 18.13
C PHE A 268 -26.91 9.36 17.01
N SER A 269 -26.56 9.60 15.76
CA SER A 269 -27.34 9.27 14.59
C SER A 269 -26.93 7.88 14.07
N ASN A 270 -27.92 7.07 13.75
CA ASN A 270 -27.74 5.74 13.16
C ASN A 270 -27.22 5.79 11.70
N GLN A 271 -26.72 6.93 11.23
CA GLN A 271 -26.22 7.08 9.88
C GLN A 271 -24.71 7.39 9.89
N PRO A 272 -23.95 6.77 8.96
CA PRO A 272 -22.54 7.07 8.81
C PRO A 272 -22.34 8.55 8.43
N GLN A 273 -21.29 9.16 9.00
CA GLN A 273 -20.93 10.54 8.67
C GLN A 273 -20.49 10.65 7.20
N ASP A 274 -20.60 11.83 6.61
CA ASP A 274 -20.17 12.08 5.22
C ASP A 274 -18.73 11.64 4.98
N LEU A 275 -17.85 11.81 5.98
CA LEU A 275 -16.45 11.39 5.92
C LEU A 275 -16.32 9.84 5.90
N ASP A 276 -17.11 9.14 6.70
CA ASP A 276 -17.13 7.67 6.72
C ASP A 276 -17.59 7.13 5.38
N GLN A 277 -18.65 7.71 4.81
CA GLN A 277 -19.17 7.34 3.48
C GLN A 277 -18.15 7.63 2.38
N ALA A 278 -17.47 8.79 2.44
CA ALA A 278 -16.45 9.16 1.46
C ALA A 278 -15.25 8.19 1.49
N VAL A 279 -14.78 7.82 2.70
CA VAL A 279 -13.67 6.86 2.86
C VAL A 279 -14.09 5.47 2.41
N GLN A 280 -15.33 5.03 2.74
CA GLN A 280 -15.86 3.75 2.29
C GLN A 280 -16.01 3.71 0.76
N GLY A 281 -16.53 4.78 0.15
CA GLY A 281 -16.62 4.91 -1.30
C GLY A 281 -15.24 4.83 -1.98
N LEU A 282 -14.23 5.50 -1.40
CA LEU A 282 -12.85 5.40 -1.85
C LEU A 282 -12.32 3.96 -1.71
N ALA A 283 -12.53 3.32 -0.56
CA ALA A 283 -12.09 1.94 -0.30
C ALA A 283 -12.69 0.96 -1.33
N VAL A 284 -14.00 1.03 -1.57
CA VAL A 284 -14.68 0.22 -2.60
C VAL A 284 -14.11 0.47 -3.99
N SER A 285 -13.80 1.73 -4.33
CA SER A 285 -13.22 2.08 -5.64
C SER A 285 -11.82 1.49 -5.87
N LEU A 286 -11.08 1.24 -4.80
CA LEU A 286 -9.71 0.68 -4.83
C LEU A 286 -9.68 -0.85 -4.79
N ARG A 287 -10.82 -1.52 -4.51
CA ARG A 287 -10.88 -2.97 -4.42
C ARG A 287 -10.48 -3.65 -5.72
N ASN A 288 -9.66 -4.67 -5.60
CA ASN A 288 -9.25 -5.51 -6.72
C ASN A 288 -8.88 -6.91 -6.22
N HIS A 289 -9.08 -7.91 -7.06
CA HIS A 289 -8.93 -9.33 -6.71
C HIS A 289 -7.49 -9.73 -6.32
N LEU A 290 -6.47 -8.96 -6.70
CA LEU A 290 -5.07 -9.23 -6.31
C LEU A 290 -4.78 -8.73 -4.90
N ALA A 291 -5.35 -7.58 -4.52
CA ALA A 291 -5.16 -7.01 -3.19
C ALA A 291 -6.09 -7.63 -2.15
N ASP A 292 -7.31 -8.04 -2.53
CA ASP A 292 -8.32 -8.58 -1.61
C ASP A 292 -7.78 -9.73 -0.73
N PRO A 293 -7.11 -10.79 -1.25
CA PRO A 293 -6.57 -11.86 -0.41
C PRO A 293 -5.48 -11.38 0.57
N VAL A 294 -4.64 -10.43 0.12
CA VAL A 294 -3.58 -9.86 0.96
C VAL A 294 -4.18 -9.00 2.07
N MET A 295 -5.14 -8.15 1.72
CA MET A 295 -5.83 -7.30 2.69
C MET A 295 -6.66 -8.12 3.67
N LEU A 296 -7.28 -9.20 3.21
CA LEU A 296 -8.00 -10.13 4.07
C LEU A 296 -7.03 -10.82 5.05
N ALA A 297 -5.90 -11.33 4.58
CA ALA A 297 -4.88 -11.92 5.46
C ALA A 297 -4.37 -10.92 6.51
N ILE A 298 -4.16 -9.65 6.12
CA ILE A 298 -3.76 -8.59 7.04
C ILE A 298 -4.89 -8.27 8.03
N ALA A 299 -6.13 -8.18 7.59
CA ALA A 299 -7.28 -7.91 8.45
C ALA A 299 -7.49 -9.03 9.48
N GLN A 300 -7.30 -10.29 9.08
CA GLN A 300 -7.37 -11.44 9.99
C GLN A 300 -6.29 -11.40 11.08
N LEU A 301 -5.09 -10.84 10.82
CA LEU A 301 -4.08 -10.62 11.86
C LEU A 301 -4.55 -9.69 12.98
N SER A 302 -5.53 -8.83 12.72
CA SER A 302 -6.17 -7.97 13.72
C SER A 302 -7.42 -8.59 14.35
N SER A 303 -7.70 -9.87 14.09
CA SER A 303 -8.83 -10.57 14.68
C SER A 303 -8.65 -10.78 16.18
N TRP A 304 -9.77 -10.96 16.87
CA TRP A 304 -9.73 -11.19 18.31
C TRP A 304 -9.07 -12.53 18.67
N GLU A 305 -9.19 -13.54 17.82
CA GLU A 305 -8.58 -14.86 18.00
C GLU A 305 -7.04 -14.76 17.97
N VAL A 306 -6.49 -14.11 16.94
CA VAL A 306 -5.04 -13.92 16.81
C VAL A 306 -4.51 -13.09 17.97
N SER A 307 -5.21 -12.01 18.33
CA SER A 307 -4.82 -11.15 19.43
C SER A 307 -4.82 -11.88 20.79
N LEU A 308 -5.84 -12.71 21.07
CA LEU A 308 -5.91 -13.47 22.33
C LEU A 308 -4.92 -14.63 22.36
N LEU A 309 -4.82 -15.43 21.29
CA LEU A 309 -3.91 -16.59 21.25
C LEU A 309 -2.44 -16.17 21.31
N SER A 310 -2.05 -15.11 20.58
CA SER A 310 -0.70 -14.57 20.67
C SER A 310 -0.40 -13.99 22.07
N SER A 311 -1.41 -13.35 22.67
CA SER A 311 -1.31 -12.84 24.03
C SER A 311 -1.18 -13.95 25.06
N PHE A 312 -1.88 -15.04 24.87
CA PHE A 312 -1.79 -16.23 25.73
C PHE A 312 -0.41 -16.90 25.63
N ALA A 313 0.13 -17.02 24.42
CA ALA A 313 1.47 -17.56 24.22
C ALA A 313 2.55 -16.73 24.96
N LEU A 314 2.47 -15.39 24.86
CA LEU A 314 3.38 -14.51 25.60
C LEU A 314 3.17 -14.59 27.12
N LEU A 315 1.92 -14.68 27.58
CA LEU A 315 1.60 -14.84 29.01
C LEU A 315 2.23 -16.12 29.58
N LEU A 316 2.07 -17.25 28.90
CA LEU A 316 2.66 -18.53 29.32
C LEU A 316 4.18 -18.44 29.40
N TRP A 317 4.81 -17.79 28.43
CA TRP A 317 6.25 -17.58 28.47
C TRP A 317 6.69 -16.68 29.63
N LEU A 318 6.00 -15.58 29.91
CA LEU A 318 6.30 -14.70 31.05
C LEU A 318 6.17 -15.44 32.38
N LEU A 319 5.16 -16.31 32.52
CA LEU A 319 4.98 -17.15 33.72
C LEU A 319 6.11 -18.17 33.83
N GLY A 320 6.45 -18.87 32.76
CA GLY A 320 7.57 -19.82 32.73
C GLY A 320 8.93 -19.17 33.02
N ALA A 321 9.13 -17.96 32.53
CA ALA A 321 10.31 -17.13 32.86
C ALA A 321 10.29 -16.54 34.28
N LYS A 322 9.27 -16.85 35.09
CA LYS A 322 9.07 -16.34 36.48
C LYS A 322 8.98 -14.79 36.56
N ARG A 323 8.43 -14.16 35.51
CA ARG A 323 8.24 -12.69 35.42
C ARG A 323 6.82 -12.28 35.85
N MET A 324 6.40 -12.68 37.05
CA MET A 324 5.02 -12.55 37.56
C MET A 324 4.46 -11.13 37.47
N LYS A 325 5.29 -10.09 37.78
CA LYS A 325 4.83 -8.70 37.68
C LYS A 325 4.53 -8.26 36.23
N ALA A 326 5.37 -8.69 35.26
CA ALA A 326 5.13 -8.41 33.86
C ALA A 326 3.89 -9.18 33.36
N ALA A 327 3.76 -10.46 33.71
CA ALA A 327 2.60 -11.29 33.38
C ALA A 327 1.29 -10.69 33.93
N MET A 328 1.30 -10.18 35.17
CA MET A 328 0.11 -9.58 35.76
C MET A 328 -0.31 -8.28 35.09
N HIS A 329 0.65 -7.40 34.75
CA HIS A 329 0.32 -6.18 34.01
C HIS A 329 -0.14 -6.49 32.57
N TRP A 330 0.44 -7.53 31.93
CA TRP A 330 -0.01 -8.03 30.63
C TRP A 330 -1.46 -8.51 30.70
N LEU A 331 -1.80 -9.34 31.68
CA LEU A 331 -3.16 -9.83 31.87
C LEU A 331 -4.15 -8.67 32.14
N VAL A 332 -3.78 -7.73 33.03
CA VAL A 332 -4.60 -6.54 33.34
C VAL A 332 -4.80 -5.68 32.09
N ALA A 333 -3.78 -5.53 31.25
CA ALA A 333 -3.91 -4.77 30.01
C ALA A 333 -4.98 -5.39 29.10
N ILE A 334 -4.91 -6.70 28.86
CA ILE A 334 -5.80 -7.39 27.93
C ILE A 334 -7.22 -7.53 28.48
N VAL A 335 -7.36 -8.10 29.68
CA VAL A 335 -8.67 -8.32 30.29
C VAL A 335 -9.37 -7.00 30.60
N GLY A 336 -8.65 -6.03 31.14
CA GLY A 336 -9.21 -4.71 31.43
C GLY A 336 -9.56 -3.92 30.17
N GLY A 337 -8.76 -4.03 29.10
CA GLY A 337 -9.08 -3.44 27.79
C GLY A 337 -10.33 -4.04 27.18
N TRP A 338 -10.44 -5.37 27.21
CA TRP A 338 -11.63 -6.08 26.76
C TRP A 338 -12.88 -5.71 27.57
N LEU A 339 -12.78 -5.66 28.90
CA LEU A 339 -13.89 -5.24 29.77
C LEU A 339 -14.30 -3.79 29.51
N LEU A 340 -13.34 -2.88 29.36
CA LEU A 340 -13.62 -1.47 29.07
C LEU A 340 -14.35 -1.32 27.73
N GLN A 341 -13.90 -2.04 26.72
CA GLN A 341 -14.53 -2.07 25.39
C GLN A 341 -15.95 -2.61 25.46
N THR A 342 -16.18 -3.74 26.15
CA THR A 342 -17.50 -4.35 26.27
C THR A 342 -18.47 -3.47 27.04
N LEU A 343 -18.02 -2.85 28.13
CA LEU A 343 -18.82 -1.91 28.92
C LEU A 343 -19.21 -0.67 28.11
N LEU A 344 -18.27 -0.12 27.35
CA LEU A 344 -18.53 1.04 26.49
C LEU A 344 -19.52 0.66 25.35
N ALA A 345 -19.28 -0.46 24.69
CA ALA A 345 -20.18 -0.98 23.65
C ALA A 345 -21.57 -1.27 24.20
N TRP A 346 -21.68 -1.84 25.41
CA TRP A 346 -22.97 -2.06 26.08
C TRP A 346 -23.68 -0.73 26.41
N SER A 347 -22.97 0.25 26.92
CA SER A 347 -23.54 1.58 27.25
C SER A 347 -24.05 2.33 26.01
N LEU A 348 -23.39 2.14 24.84
CA LEU A 348 -23.78 2.77 23.58
C LEU A 348 -24.92 1.99 22.87
N ARG A 349 -25.02 0.66 23.06
CA ARG A 349 -26.10 -0.20 22.50
C ARG A 349 -27.46 -0.03 23.18
N ALA A 350 -27.56 0.71 24.26
CA ALA A 350 -28.82 0.99 24.93
C ALA A 350 -29.80 1.82 24.09
N THR A 351 -29.42 2.25 22.89
CA THR A 351 -30.30 2.87 21.88
C THR A 351 -30.74 1.79 20.87
N PRO A 352 -32.07 1.56 20.66
CA PRO A 352 -32.56 0.52 19.77
C PRO A 352 -32.20 0.81 18.30
N GLN A 353 -31.67 -0.21 17.62
CA GLN A 353 -31.29 -0.16 16.21
C GLN A 353 -32.36 -0.82 15.34
N VAL A 354 -32.73 -0.15 14.27
CA VAL A 354 -33.85 -0.53 13.37
C VAL A 354 -33.39 -0.91 11.96
N ILE A 355 -32.14 -1.16 11.64
CA ILE A 355 -31.75 -1.59 10.28
C ILE A 355 -30.65 -2.65 10.33
N GLU A 356 -30.90 -3.77 9.67
CA GLU A 356 -29.96 -4.83 9.34
C GLU A 356 -28.90 -4.31 8.34
N LEU A 357 -27.81 -3.74 8.84
CA LEU A 357 -26.59 -3.55 8.07
C LEU A 357 -25.56 -4.54 8.60
N PRO A 358 -24.85 -5.28 7.73
CA PRO A 358 -23.74 -6.10 8.15
C PRO A 358 -22.64 -5.17 8.62
N ALA A 359 -22.21 -5.34 9.82
CA ALA A 359 -21.12 -4.70 10.50
C ALA A 359 -21.55 -3.77 11.64
N GLU A 360 -20.72 -3.77 12.62
CA GLU A 360 -20.79 -2.97 13.84
C GLU A 360 -21.19 -1.52 13.51
N THR A 361 -22.23 -1.07 14.18
CA THR A 361 -22.79 0.25 14.00
C THR A 361 -21.77 1.36 14.13
N VAL A 362 -21.93 2.40 13.36
CA VAL A 362 -21.09 3.60 13.27
C VAL A 362 -20.75 4.22 14.63
N LEU A 363 -21.55 3.95 15.63
CA LEU A 363 -21.48 4.55 16.97
C LEU A 363 -20.64 3.76 17.98
N SER A 364 -20.24 2.53 17.68
CA SER A 364 -19.45 1.76 18.64
C SER A 364 -17.97 1.78 18.26
N PRO A 365 -17.06 2.02 19.21
CA PRO A 365 -15.64 1.81 18.98
C PRO A 365 -15.38 0.40 18.51
N SER A 366 -14.57 0.22 17.46
CA SER A 366 -14.21 -1.09 16.93
C SER A 366 -13.61 -1.98 18.02
N SER A 367 -14.22 -3.11 18.27
CA SER A 367 -13.74 -4.08 19.26
C SER A 367 -12.43 -4.72 18.83
N ALA A 368 -12.30 -5.03 17.53
CA ALA A 368 -11.10 -5.60 16.96
C ALA A 368 -9.92 -4.62 17.04
N MET A 369 -10.12 -3.36 16.62
CA MET A 369 -9.05 -2.35 16.67
C MET A 369 -8.68 -1.97 18.10
N SER A 370 -9.65 -1.92 19.03
CA SER A 370 -9.39 -1.63 20.43
C SER A 370 -8.50 -2.70 21.07
N LEU A 371 -8.87 -3.98 20.96
CA LEU A 371 -8.11 -5.09 21.52
C LEU A 371 -6.72 -5.21 20.90
N THR A 372 -6.64 -5.14 19.58
CA THR A 372 -5.37 -5.19 18.85
C THR A 372 -4.44 -4.05 19.27
N THR A 373 -5.00 -2.84 19.47
CA THR A 373 -4.23 -1.69 19.97
C THR A 373 -3.66 -1.96 21.36
N VAL A 374 -4.48 -2.48 22.28
CA VAL A 374 -4.01 -2.85 23.63
C VAL A 374 -2.87 -3.85 23.54
N VAL A 375 -3.03 -4.92 22.76
CA VAL A 375 -2.04 -6.00 22.63
C VAL A 375 -0.72 -5.48 22.06
N PHE A 376 -0.75 -4.85 20.88
CA PHE A 376 0.48 -4.43 20.19
C PHE A 376 1.18 -3.23 20.86
N VAL A 377 0.42 -2.26 21.35
CA VAL A 377 1.02 -1.07 21.99
C VAL A 377 1.53 -1.40 23.38
N PHE A 378 0.81 -2.21 24.18
CA PHE A 378 1.34 -2.61 25.49
C PHE A 378 2.55 -3.53 25.36
N PHE A 379 2.57 -4.41 24.35
CA PHE A 379 3.78 -5.15 23.99
C PHE A 379 4.94 -4.22 23.67
N ALA A 380 4.71 -3.18 22.86
CA ALA A 380 5.72 -2.17 22.55
C ALA A 380 6.21 -1.42 23.81
N VAL A 381 5.32 -1.09 24.76
CA VAL A 381 5.69 -0.49 26.06
C VAL A 381 6.63 -1.41 26.85
N MET A 382 6.33 -2.72 26.88
CA MET A 382 7.15 -3.71 27.56
C MET A 382 8.54 -3.83 26.92
N ILE A 383 8.60 -3.97 25.58
CA ILE A 383 9.86 -4.09 24.83
C ILE A 383 10.68 -2.80 24.90
N ALA A 384 10.05 -1.63 24.79
CA ALA A 384 10.73 -0.33 24.86
C ALA A 384 11.43 -0.11 26.21
N ARG A 385 10.89 -0.69 27.30
CA ARG A 385 11.52 -0.65 28.61
C ARG A 385 12.82 -1.43 28.67
N GLU A 386 12.86 -2.62 28.06
CA GLU A 386 14.03 -3.49 28.02
C GLU A 386 15.08 -3.02 26.98
N THR A 387 14.69 -2.07 26.11
CA THR A 387 15.55 -1.57 25.03
C THR A 387 16.39 -0.36 25.50
N ARG A 388 17.63 -0.25 25.01
CA ARG A 388 18.51 0.90 25.28
C ARG A 388 17.82 2.21 24.94
N ARG A 389 18.00 3.25 25.76
CA ARG A 389 17.32 4.57 25.64
C ARG A 389 17.34 5.15 24.22
N LYS A 390 18.45 4.99 23.49
CA LYS A 390 18.61 5.45 22.10
C LYS A 390 17.66 4.77 21.10
N HIS A 391 17.22 3.55 21.39
CA HIS A 391 16.42 2.73 20.47
C HIS A 391 14.96 2.54 20.92
N ARG A 392 14.55 3.17 22.02
CA ARG A 392 13.19 3.02 22.59
C ARG A 392 12.05 3.50 21.67
N GLN A 393 12.34 4.31 20.68
CA GLN A 393 11.33 4.78 19.71
C GLN A 393 10.89 3.68 18.74
N TRP A 394 11.77 2.71 18.41
CA TRP A 394 11.50 1.69 17.40
C TRP A 394 10.34 0.76 17.72
N PRO A 395 10.18 0.22 18.96
CA PRO A 395 9.02 -0.58 19.31
C PRO A 395 7.69 0.18 19.13
N TYR A 396 7.64 1.45 19.50
CA TYR A 396 6.44 2.27 19.34
C TYR A 396 6.13 2.55 17.87
N LEU A 397 7.15 2.86 17.10
CA LEU A 397 7.00 3.05 15.64
C LEU A 397 6.48 1.77 14.98
N ALA A 398 7.07 0.62 15.32
CA ALA A 398 6.63 -0.67 14.80
C ALA A 398 5.15 -0.94 15.13
N ALA A 399 4.74 -0.76 16.40
CA ALA A 399 3.36 -0.96 16.81
C ALA A 399 2.40 -0.01 16.07
N ALA A 400 2.75 1.27 15.93
CA ALA A 400 1.91 2.24 15.24
C ALA A 400 1.77 1.92 13.74
N LEU A 401 2.85 1.56 13.06
CA LEU A 401 2.81 1.15 11.65
C LEU A 401 1.97 -0.11 11.47
N THR A 402 2.09 -1.09 12.37
CA THR A 402 1.27 -2.30 12.35
C THR A 402 -0.22 -1.99 12.50
N LEU A 403 -0.58 -1.14 13.48
CA LEU A 403 -1.99 -0.75 13.69
C LEU A 403 -2.59 -0.02 12.49
N ILE A 404 -1.81 0.83 11.83
CA ILE A 404 -2.28 1.55 10.65
C ILE A 404 -2.48 0.60 9.47
N VAL A 405 -1.57 -0.33 9.26
CA VAL A 405 -1.72 -1.35 8.21
C VAL A 405 -2.98 -2.20 8.47
N PHE A 406 -3.24 -2.57 9.72
CA PHE A 406 -4.47 -3.29 10.09
C PHE A 406 -5.73 -2.46 9.88
N ALA A 407 -5.72 -1.19 10.32
CA ALA A 407 -6.86 -0.29 10.11
C ALA A 407 -7.15 -0.07 8.62
N LEU A 408 -6.12 0.16 7.81
CA LEU A 408 -6.26 0.31 6.36
C LEU A 408 -6.82 -0.95 5.69
N ALA A 409 -6.36 -2.15 6.10
CA ALA A 409 -6.88 -3.40 5.56
C ALA A 409 -8.36 -3.59 5.91
N ARG A 410 -8.77 -3.30 7.13
CA ARG A 410 -10.18 -3.40 7.57
C ARG A 410 -11.08 -2.38 6.89
N LEU A 411 -10.60 -1.13 6.72
CA LEU A 411 -11.30 -0.08 5.97
C LEU A 411 -11.42 -0.45 4.49
N TYR A 412 -10.36 -0.96 3.88
CA TYR A 412 -10.34 -1.40 2.49
C TYR A 412 -11.38 -2.50 2.21
N LEU A 413 -11.52 -3.46 3.12
CA LEU A 413 -12.48 -4.54 3.02
C LEU A 413 -13.92 -4.12 3.38
N GLY A 414 -14.10 -2.92 3.94
CA GLY A 414 -15.41 -2.46 4.41
C GLY A 414 -15.88 -3.11 5.71
N LEU A 415 -14.98 -3.72 6.46
CA LEU A 415 -15.29 -4.38 7.74
C LEU A 415 -15.57 -3.38 8.85
N GLU A 416 -15.12 -2.14 8.69
CA GLU A 416 -15.25 -1.07 9.70
C GLU A 416 -15.37 0.30 9.04
N TRP A 417 -15.97 1.24 9.78
CA TRP A 417 -15.99 2.65 9.46
C TRP A 417 -14.75 3.36 10.02
N LEU A 418 -14.32 4.44 9.38
CA LEU A 418 -13.15 5.22 9.82
C LEU A 418 -13.31 5.70 11.27
N SER A 419 -14.48 6.25 11.61
CA SER A 419 -14.79 6.74 12.95
C SER A 419 -14.72 5.62 14.00
N GLY A 420 -15.28 4.45 13.71
CA GLY A 420 -15.24 3.26 14.58
C GLY A 420 -13.81 2.76 14.82
N ALA A 421 -13.00 2.68 13.76
CA ALA A 421 -11.59 2.28 13.85
C ALA A 421 -10.77 3.29 14.69
N LEU A 422 -10.94 4.60 14.46
CA LEU A 422 -10.26 5.64 15.22
C LEU A 422 -10.66 5.63 16.69
N MET A 423 -11.96 5.50 17.00
CA MET A 423 -12.43 5.37 18.38
C MET A 423 -11.86 4.14 19.07
N GLY A 424 -11.82 2.99 18.39
CA GLY A 424 -11.22 1.76 18.91
C GLY A 424 -9.73 1.93 19.23
N ILE A 425 -8.97 2.51 18.29
CA ILE A 425 -7.54 2.80 18.49
C ILE A 425 -7.34 3.76 19.68
N LEU A 426 -8.08 4.86 19.77
CA LEU A 426 -7.96 5.83 20.86
C LEU A 426 -8.31 5.21 22.21
N LEU A 427 -9.38 4.40 22.28
CA LEU A 427 -9.77 3.70 23.49
C LEU A 427 -8.66 2.74 23.95
N GLY A 428 -8.14 1.93 23.03
CA GLY A 428 -7.04 1.01 23.29
C GLY A 428 -5.77 1.73 23.75
N LEU A 429 -5.42 2.87 23.13
CA LEU A 429 -4.28 3.70 23.52
C LEU A 429 -4.44 4.29 24.91
N VAL A 430 -5.60 4.88 25.22
CA VAL A 430 -5.89 5.45 26.56
C VAL A 430 -5.71 4.38 27.64
N TRP A 431 -6.31 3.20 27.45
CA TRP A 431 -6.17 2.10 28.40
C TRP A 431 -4.73 1.62 28.52
N THR A 432 -4.06 1.41 27.40
CA THR A 432 -2.65 0.97 27.37
C THR A 432 -1.71 1.94 28.06
N LEU A 433 -1.95 3.25 27.93
CA LEU A 433 -1.13 4.25 28.62
C LEU A 433 -1.33 4.21 30.15
N ILE A 434 -2.56 4.01 30.61
CA ILE A 434 -2.84 3.86 32.05
C ILE A 434 -2.04 2.67 32.63
N VAL A 435 -2.19 1.50 32.02
CA VAL A 435 -1.48 0.28 32.47
C VAL A 435 0.03 0.40 32.24
N GLY A 436 0.45 1.03 31.14
CA GLY A 436 1.86 1.25 30.79
C GLY A 436 2.60 2.15 31.80
N ILE A 437 1.94 3.20 32.31
CA ILE A 437 2.47 4.04 33.39
C ILE A 437 2.66 3.20 34.64
N ALA A 438 1.66 2.41 35.03
CA ALA A 438 1.74 1.54 36.21
C ALA A 438 2.86 0.47 36.07
N TYR A 439 2.99 -0.11 34.86
CA TYR A 439 4.03 -1.08 34.57
C TYR A 439 5.43 -0.48 34.69
N ARG A 440 5.67 0.72 34.17
CA ARG A 440 6.98 1.39 34.24
C ARG A 440 7.41 1.72 35.63
N GLN A 441 6.48 1.98 36.53
CA GLN A 441 6.76 2.29 37.92
C GLN A 441 7.03 1.03 38.77
N ARG A 442 6.35 -0.09 38.51
CA ARG A 442 6.31 -1.25 39.44
C ARG A 442 7.09 -2.47 38.97
N ALA A 443 7.39 -2.60 37.68
CA ALA A 443 8.07 -3.78 37.16
C ALA A 443 9.60 -3.61 37.27
N LEU A 444 10.24 -4.34 38.16
CA LEU A 444 11.68 -4.20 38.49
C LEU A 444 12.55 -5.28 37.79
N GLN A 445 11.94 -6.37 37.28
CA GLN A 445 12.70 -7.51 36.77
C GLN A 445 12.82 -7.46 35.25
N PRO A 446 14.04 -7.38 34.68
CA PRO A 446 14.25 -7.38 33.25
C PRO A 446 13.99 -8.76 32.65
N PHE A 447 13.61 -8.80 31.34
CA PHE A 447 13.45 -10.01 30.56
C PHE A 447 14.08 -9.85 29.16
N SER A 448 14.26 -10.94 28.43
CA SER A 448 14.81 -10.90 27.07
C SER A 448 13.79 -10.35 26.07
N ALA A 449 14.02 -9.12 25.59
CA ALA A 449 13.18 -8.49 24.57
C ALA A 449 13.15 -9.31 23.26
N ALA A 450 14.28 -9.93 22.88
CA ALA A 450 14.37 -10.74 21.66
C ALA A 450 13.49 -12.00 21.76
N MET A 451 13.55 -12.72 22.89
CA MET A 451 12.71 -13.91 23.08
C MET A 451 11.22 -13.58 23.15
N ALA A 452 10.87 -12.51 23.86
CA ALA A 452 9.49 -12.03 23.89
C ALA A 452 8.99 -11.67 22.48
N GLY A 453 9.82 -10.99 21.68
CA GLY A 453 9.53 -10.66 20.29
C GLY A 453 9.35 -11.90 19.41
N LEU A 454 10.25 -12.88 19.56
CA LEU A 454 10.18 -14.13 18.80
C LEU A 454 8.89 -14.91 19.09
N ILE A 455 8.53 -15.03 20.38
CA ILE A 455 7.33 -15.76 20.81
C ILE A 455 6.07 -15.04 20.34
N PHE A 456 5.99 -13.74 20.56
CA PHE A 456 4.82 -12.95 20.19
C PHE A 456 4.60 -12.92 18.67
N TYR A 457 5.57 -12.44 17.90
CA TYR A 457 5.42 -12.35 16.44
C TYR A 457 5.46 -13.73 15.78
N GLY A 458 6.20 -14.70 16.34
CA GLY A 458 6.20 -16.08 15.88
C GLY A 458 4.82 -16.73 16.02
N SER A 459 4.12 -16.51 17.14
CA SER A 459 2.74 -16.98 17.31
C SER A 459 1.77 -16.30 16.33
N VAL A 460 1.91 -14.99 16.10
CA VAL A 460 1.09 -14.25 15.11
C VAL A 460 1.27 -14.83 13.71
N VAL A 461 2.52 -15.10 13.28
CA VAL A 461 2.81 -15.67 11.96
C VAL A 461 2.28 -17.10 11.82
N LEU A 462 2.43 -17.92 12.86
CA LEU A 462 1.90 -19.30 12.86
C LEU A 462 0.38 -19.33 12.77
N LEU A 463 -0.30 -18.44 13.51
CA LEU A 463 -1.76 -18.32 13.47
C LEU A 463 -2.25 -17.84 12.11
N LEU A 464 -1.53 -16.91 11.46
CA LEU A 464 -1.84 -16.50 10.09
C LEU A 464 -1.77 -17.68 9.12
N GLY A 465 -0.71 -18.48 9.19
CA GLY A 465 -0.55 -19.66 8.34
C GLY A 465 -1.65 -20.71 8.52
N TRP A 466 -2.17 -20.82 9.75
CA TRP A 466 -3.31 -21.70 10.05
C TRP A 466 -4.63 -21.15 9.51
N GLN A 467 -4.95 -19.88 9.78
CA GLN A 467 -6.19 -19.24 9.30
C GLN A 467 -6.22 -19.11 7.77
N ALA A 468 -5.07 -18.83 7.13
CA ALA A 468 -4.98 -18.71 5.68
C ALA A 468 -5.40 -19.99 4.93
N ARG A 469 -5.24 -21.17 5.55
CA ARG A 469 -5.65 -22.45 4.95
C ARG A 469 -7.16 -22.67 4.96
N GLU A 470 -7.86 -22.22 6.00
CA GLU A 470 -9.26 -22.60 6.22
C GLU A 470 -10.27 -21.53 5.78
N HIS A 471 -9.95 -20.25 5.90
CA HIS A 471 -10.94 -19.18 5.79
C HIS A 471 -10.73 -18.19 4.66
N VAL A 472 -9.48 -17.95 4.21
CA VAL A 472 -9.20 -16.87 3.23
C VAL A 472 -9.89 -17.09 1.88
N ALA A 473 -9.95 -18.32 1.39
CA ALA A 473 -10.57 -18.61 0.09
C ALA A 473 -12.09 -18.48 0.12
N ALA A 474 -12.73 -18.99 1.19
CA ALA A 474 -14.18 -18.92 1.35
C ALA A 474 -14.68 -17.49 1.63
N GLU A 475 -13.95 -16.75 2.46
CA GLU A 475 -14.29 -15.39 2.83
C GLU A 475 -13.98 -14.39 1.70
N ALA A 476 -12.92 -14.62 0.91
CA ALA A 476 -12.66 -13.86 -0.30
C ALA A 476 -13.77 -14.04 -1.35
N ALA A 477 -14.36 -15.23 -1.44
CA ALA A 477 -15.50 -15.49 -2.31
C ALA A 477 -16.78 -14.77 -1.82
N SER A 478 -17.02 -14.72 -0.50
CA SER A 478 -18.17 -14.02 0.07
C SER A 478 -18.09 -12.49 -0.06
N LEU A 479 -16.88 -11.92 -0.02
CA LEU A 479 -16.66 -10.48 -0.20
C LEU A 479 -16.95 -10.00 -1.63
N GLN A 480 -17.04 -10.90 -2.61
CA GLN A 480 -17.39 -10.57 -3.99
C GLN A 480 -18.89 -10.29 -4.21
N THR A 481 -19.74 -10.57 -3.22
CA THR A 481 -21.21 -10.62 -3.39
C THR A 481 -21.95 -9.32 -3.04
N VAL A 482 -21.31 -8.28 -2.51
CA VAL A 482 -22.02 -7.03 -2.18
C VAL A 482 -21.98 -6.07 -3.38
N THR A 483 -22.88 -6.27 -4.32
CA THR A 483 -23.21 -5.27 -5.35
C THR A 483 -24.72 -5.03 -5.33
N VAL A 484 -25.12 -3.77 -5.44
CA VAL A 484 -26.53 -3.41 -5.67
C VAL A 484 -26.93 -4.07 -6.99
N GLU A 485 -27.69 -5.17 -6.89
CA GLU A 485 -28.23 -5.84 -8.06
C GLU A 485 -29.35 -4.98 -8.65
N GLN A 486 -29.21 -4.63 -9.92
CA GLN A 486 -30.26 -3.94 -10.67
C GLN A 486 -31.10 -4.99 -11.39
N HIS A 487 -32.42 -4.91 -11.24
CA HIS A 487 -33.32 -5.77 -11.99
C HIS A 487 -33.81 -5.04 -13.25
N MET A 488 -33.80 -5.72 -14.37
CA MET A 488 -34.28 -5.22 -15.67
C MET A 488 -35.09 -6.31 -16.36
N GLN A 489 -36.18 -5.93 -17.03
CA GLN A 489 -36.94 -6.87 -17.86
C GLN A 489 -36.12 -7.24 -19.09
N LEU A 490 -36.15 -8.51 -19.49
CA LEU A 490 -35.42 -9.04 -20.64
C LEU A 490 -35.78 -8.28 -21.93
N ASP A 491 -37.09 -8.02 -22.14
CA ASP A 491 -37.58 -7.29 -23.32
C ASP A 491 -37.12 -5.84 -23.29
N THR A 492 -37.14 -5.18 -22.13
CA THR A 492 -36.65 -3.80 -21.98
C THR A 492 -35.18 -3.71 -22.34
N TRP A 493 -34.34 -4.67 -21.89
CA TRP A 493 -32.94 -4.73 -22.27
C TRP A 493 -32.78 -4.93 -23.78
N TRP A 494 -33.50 -5.89 -24.35
CA TRP A 494 -33.41 -6.25 -25.77
C TRP A 494 -33.87 -5.14 -26.72
N GLU A 495 -34.87 -4.35 -26.35
CA GLU A 495 -35.40 -3.25 -27.17
C GLU A 495 -34.54 -1.98 -27.11
N GLY A 496 -33.96 -1.63 -25.97
CA GLY A 496 -33.21 -0.37 -25.87
C GLY A 496 -32.46 -0.15 -24.55
N GLY A 497 -32.78 -0.90 -23.49
CA GLY A 497 -32.18 -0.77 -22.16
C GLY A 497 -30.66 -1.04 -22.12
N TRP A 498 -30.13 -1.72 -23.13
CA TRP A 498 -28.72 -1.98 -23.31
C TRP A 498 -27.87 -0.69 -23.37
N ARG A 499 -28.46 0.46 -23.76
CA ARG A 499 -27.78 1.77 -23.81
C ARG A 499 -27.43 2.31 -22.44
N ASN A 500 -28.17 1.91 -21.41
CA ASN A 500 -27.96 2.37 -20.03
C ASN A 500 -26.82 1.62 -19.32
N LEU A 501 -26.29 0.58 -19.96
CA LEU A 501 -25.19 -0.20 -19.43
C LEU A 501 -23.83 0.43 -19.80
N PRO A 502 -22.80 0.22 -18.99
CA PRO A 502 -21.46 0.68 -19.32
C PRO A 502 -21.01 0.14 -20.67
N GLN A 503 -20.56 1.03 -21.55
CA GLN A 503 -20.01 0.64 -22.85
C GLN A 503 -18.51 0.45 -22.83
N GLU A 504 -17.85 0.93 -21.77
CA GLU A 504 -16.41 0.81 -21.59
C GLU A 504 -16.10 0.28 -20.20
N ARG A 505 -15.04 -0.50 -20.08
CA ARG A 505 -14.45 -0.82 -18.79
C ARG A 505 -13.82 0.44 -18.22
N THR A 506 -14.30 0.86 -17.03
CA THR A 506 -13.86 2.07 -16.35
C THR A 506 -12.34 2.08 -16.18
N SER A 507 -11.65 3.02 -16.79
CA SER A 507 -10.24 3.29 -16.54
C SER A 507 -9.91 4.75 -16.80
N THR A 508 -8.86 5.22 -16.15
CA THR A 508 -8.30 6.57 -16.23
C THR A 508 -7.64 6.89 -17.58
N ALA A 509 -7.43 5.91 -18.46
CA ALA A 509 -6.83 6.11 -19.78
C ALA A 509 -7.80 5.64 -20.87
N ARG A 510 -8.09 6.49 -21.85
CA ARG A 510 -8.85 6.15 -23.05
C ARG A 510 -7.99 5.26 -23.95
N VAL A 511 -8.15 3.96 -23.83
CA VAL A 511 -7.52 2.98 -24.73
C VAL A 511 -8.65 2.25 -25.47
N ALA A 512 -8.61 2.24 -26.77
CA ALA A 512 -9.63 1.60 -27.63
C ALA A 512 -9.87 0.11 -27.31
N SER A 513 -8.89 -0.57 -26.69
CA SER A 513 -8.99 -1.97 -26.26
C SER A 513 -9.85 -2.21 -25.01
N ARG A 514 -10.67 -1.24 -24.58
CA ARG A 514 -11.48 -1.32 -23.36
C ARG A 514 -12.98 -1.24 -23.56
N GLN A 515 -13.43 -1.11 -24.81
CA GLN A 515 -14.84 -1.13 -25.14
C GLN A 515 -15.41 -2.54 -25.00
N PHE A 516 -16.63 -2.63 -24.45
CA PHE A 516 -17.43 -3.84 -24.55
C PHE A 516 -18.05 -3.88 -25.93
N ASN A 517 -17.88 -4.99 -26.62
CA ASN A 517 -18.40 -5.18 -27.97
C ASN A 517 -19.51 -6.24 -28.04
N ALA A 518 -19.86 -6.85 -26.91
CA ALA A 518 -21.08 -7.63 -26.81
C ALA A 518 -21.71 -7.56 -25.40
N GLN A 519 -23.02 -7.78 -25.33
CA GLN A 519 -23.77 -7.99 -24.11
C GLN A 519 -24.48 -9.34 -24.24
N VAL A 520 -24.40 -10.17 -23.20
CA VAL A 520 -24.75 -11.58 -23.29
C VAL A 520 -25.68 -11.98 -22.14
N ALA A 521 -26.88 -12.40 -22.50
CA ALA A 521 -27.86 -13.02 -21.62
C ALA A 521 -27.90 -14.54 -21.88
N ALA A 522 -26.83 -15.22 -21.47
CA ALA A 522 -26.69 -16.68 -21.54
C ALA A 522 -25.74 -17.18 -20.45
N ASP A 523 -25.85 -18.47 -20.12
CA ASP A 523 -24.95 -19.10 -19.15
C ASP A 523 -23.51 -19.16 -19.73
N PRO A 524 -22.48 -18.70 -18.99
CA PRO A 524 -21.09 -18.81 -19.39
C PRO A 524 -20.65 -20.23 -19.75
N ASP A 525 -21.16 -21.25 -19.06
CA ASP A 525 -20.83 -22.65 -19.34
C ASP A 525 -21.47 -23.13 -20.66
N HIS A 526 -22.67 -22.65 -21.00
CA HIS A 526 -23.31 -22.90 -22.30
C HIS A 526 -22.49 -22.24 -23.44
N ILE A 527 -22.07 -20.98 -23.26
CA ILE A 527 -21.23 -20.28 -24.22
C ILE A 527 -19.90 -21.03 -24.44
N ALA A 528 -19.26 -21.48 -23.35
CA ALA A 528 -18.04 -22.24 -23.42
C ALA A 528 -18.22 -23.56 -24.18
N ALA A 529 -19.32 -24.27 -23.96
CA ALA A 529 -19.64 -25.51 -24.67
C ALA A 529 -19.84 -25.30 -26.18
N VAL A 530 -20.59 -24.26 -26.57
CA VAL A 530 -20.82 -23.90 -27.97
C VAL A 530 -19.50 -23.55 -28.68
N LEU A 531 -18.65 -22.75 -28.05
CA LEU A 531 -17.39 -22.27 -28.64
C LEU A 531 -16.30 -23.34 -28.67
N SER A 532 -16.32 -24.31 -27.75
CA SER A 532 -15.34 -25.40 -27.72
C SER A 532 -15.34 -26.22 -29.00
N GLY A 533 -16.49 -26.37 -29.69
CA GLY A 533 -16.59 -26.98 -31.01
C GLY A 533 -15.86 -26.23 -32.13
N GLY A 534 -15.61 -24.92 -31.93
CA GLY A 534 -14.87 -24.04 -32.86
C GLY A 534 -13.38 -23.88 -32.56
N GLY A 535 -12.83 -24.71 -31.66
CA GLY A 535 -11.40 -24.66 -31.31
C GLY A 535 -11.07 -23.60 -30.24
N TRP A 536 -12.06 -23.10 -29.51
CA TRP A 536 -11.85 -22.24 -28.35
C TRP A 536 -11.56 -23.07 -27.11
N GLU A 537 -10.57 -22.62 -26.34
CA GLU A 537 -10.17 -23.23 -25.07
C GLU A 537 -10.51 -22.32 -23.89
N ARG A 538 -11.11 -22.89 -22.85
CA ARG A 538 -11.31 -22.16 -21.58
C ARG A 538 -9.98 -22.03 -20.86
N VAL A 539 -9.64 -20.80 -20.46
CA VAL A 539 -8.40 -20.50 -19.73
C VAL A 539 -8.74 -20.22 -18.28
N PRO A 540 -8.10 -20.92 -17.33
CA PRO A 540 -8.25 -20.58 -15.92
C PRO A 540 -7.63 -19.20 -15.63
N ALA A 541 -8.22 -18.46 -14.69
CA ALA A 541 -7.66 -17.18 -14.23
C ALA A 541 -6.21 -17.39 -13.76
N SER A 542 -5.28 -16.65 -14.35
CA SER A 542 -3.87 -16.77 -13.98
C SER A 542 -3.63 -16.14 -12.61
N GLY A 543 -3.11 -16.94 -11.65
CA GLY A 543 -2.62 -16.45 -10.36
C GLY A 543 -1.29 -15.70 -10.52
N TRP A 544 -0.74 -15.16 -9.43
CA TRP A 544 0.50 -14.37 -9.41
C TRP A 544 1.74 -15.07 -10.02
N LEU A 545 1.71 -16.39 -10.16
CA LEU A 545 2.77 -17.20 -10.79
C LEU A 545 3.00 -16.90 -12.28
N TRP A 546 2.05 -16.23 -12.96
CA TRP A 546 2.20 -15.81 -14.35
C TRP A 546 3.45 -14.93 -14.55
N ILE A 547 3.86 -14.16 -13.53
CA ILE A 547 5.06 -13.30 -13.57
C ILE A 547 6.30 -14.14 -13.88
N LEU A 548 6.41 -15.32 -13.27
CA LEU A 548 7.56 -16.23 -13.50
C LEU A 548 7.54 -16.81 -14.92
N GLN A 549 6.37 -17.07 -15.48
CA GLN A 549 6.22 -17.57 -16.85
C GLN A 549 6.52 -16.47 -17.89
N ALA A 550 6.13 -15.24 -17.59
CA ALA A 550 6.42 -14.08 -18.43
C ALA A 550 7.91 -13.71 -18.49
N LEU A 551 8.71 -14.09 -17.48
CA LEU A 551 10.17 -13.90 -17.42
C LEU A 551 10.97 -14.93 -18.24
N ASN A 552 10.32 -15.83 -18.98
CA ASN A 552 11.00 -16.77 -19.84
C ASN A 552 11.46 -16.08 -21.14
N PRO A 553 12.76 -16.10 -21.49
CA PRO A 553 13.27 -15.49 -22.71
C PRO A 553 12.80 -16.19 -24.00
N GLU A 554 12.46 -17.47 -23.93
CA GLU A 554 11.91 -18.26 -25.04
C GLU A 554 10.53 -18.83 -24.63
N PRO A 555 9.48 -17.99 -24.62
CA PRO A 555 8.17 -18.44 -24.19
C PRO A 555 7.56 -19.35 -25.27
N ASN A 556 7.01 -20.47 -24.86
CA ASN A 556 6.08 -21.20 -25.69
C ASN A 556 4.77 -20.38 -25.76
N GLU A 557 4.42 -19.84 -26.92
CA GLU A 557 3.25 -18.98 -27.14
C GLU A 557 1.96 -19.61 -26.61
N ALA A 558 1.82 -20.94 -26.78
CA ALA A 558 0.67 -21.68 -26.28
C ALA A 558 0.59 -21.76 -24.75
N SER A 559 1.72 -21.65 -24.05
CA SER A 559 1.78 -21.74 -22.58
C SER A 559 1.78 -20.40 -21.85
N LEU A 560 1.94 -19.28 -22.59
CA LEU A 560 1.89 -17.96 -21.99
C LEU A 560 0.50 -17.67 -21.44
N PRO A 561 0.39 -17.33 -20.15
CA PRO A 561 -0.90 -17.06 -19.54
C PRO A 561 -1.47 -15.74 -20.05
N LEU A 562 -2.78 -15.73 -20.24
CA LEU A 562 -3.52 -14.51 -20.45
C LEU A 562 -3.70 -13.78 -19.11
N LEU A 563 -3.44 -12.49 -19.13
CA LEU A 563 -3.69 -11.65 -17.96
C LEU A 563 -5.18 -11.56 -17.67
N GLY A 564 -5.55 -11.87 -16.45
CA GLY A 564 -6.89 -11.65 -15.98
C GLY A 564 -7.22 -10.17 -15.95
N ARG A 565 -8.46 -9.82 -16.32
CA ARG A 565 -8.96 -8.43 -16.37
C ARG A 565 -10.13 -8.29 -15.42
N ALA A 566 -10.24 -7.15 -14.76
CA ALA A 566 -11.33 -6.89 -13.83
C ALA A 566 -12.28 -5.80 -14.33
N PHE A 567 -13.55 -5.98 -14.07
CA PHE A 567 -14.58 -4.96 -14.23
C PHE A 567 -15.27 -4.72 -12.89
N ARG A 568 -15.31 -3.48 -12.43
CA ARG A 568 -15.88 -3.08 -11.12
C ARG A 568 -15.36 -3.92 -9.93
N GLY A 569 -14.10 -4.39 -10.00
CA GLY A 569 -13.49 -5.21 -8.96
C GLY A 569 -13.75 -6.71 -9.09
N ARG A 570 -14.55 -7.17 -10.06
CA ARG A 570 -14.80 -8.60 -10.33
C ARG A 570 -13.90 -9.10 -11.45
N SER A 571 -13.38 -10.31 -11.29
CA SER A 571 -12.69 -11.04 -12.36
C SER A 571 -13.66 -11.47 -13.47
N GLU A 572 -13.13 -11.91 -14.60
CA GLU A 572 -13.92 -12.51 -15.66
C GLU A 572 -14.69 -13.74 -15.13
N ALA A 573 -15.99 -13.82 -15.48
CA ALA A 573 -16.79 -15.01 -15.28
C ALA A 573 -16.39 -16.12 -16.27
N LEU A 574 -15.97 -15.72 -17.48
CA LEU A 574 -15.46 -16.62 -18.51
C LEU A 574 -14.30 -15.95 -19.26
N LEU A 575 -13.23 -16.70 -19.46
CA LEU A 575 -12.11 -16.37 -20.33
C LEU A 575 -11.88 -17.54 -21.29
N MET A 576 -12.01 -17.25 -22.58
CA MET A 576 -11.70 -18.22 -23.63
C MET A 576 -10.66 -17.66 -24.61
N ARG A 577 -9.88 -18.54 -25.19
CA ARG A 577 -8.86 -18.21 -26.20
C ARG A 577 -8.94 -19.13 -27.39
N ARG A 578 -8.53 -18.63 -28.54
CA ARG A 578 -8.34 -19.41 -29.76
C ARG A 578 -7.12 -18.89 -30.52
N PHE A 579 -6.20 -19.79 -30.86
CA PHE A 579 -5.10 -19.48 -31.77
C PHE A 579 -5.58 -19.50 -33.22
N GLN A 580 -5.22 -18.49 -33.99
CA GLN A 580 -5.46 -18.49 -35.42
C GLN A 580 -4.26 -19.13 -36.14
N PRO A 581 -4.45 -20.29 -36.81
CA PRO A 581 -3.37 -20.95 -37.55
C PRO A 581 -2.81 -20.05 -38.63
N GLY A 582 -1.50 -19.78 -38.60
CA GLY A 582 -0.79 -19.05 -39.68
C GLY A 582 -0.63 -17.55 -39.48
N SER A 583 -1.33 -16.90 -38.52
CA SER A 583 -1.17 -15.46 -38.25
C SER A 583 -0.37 -15.15 -36.99
N GLY A 584 -0.15 -16.13 -36.12
CA GLY A 584 0.45 -15.89 -34.78
C GLY A 584 -0.41 -15.04 -33.87
N GLN A 585 -1.69 -14.86 -34.21
CA GLN A 585 -2.64 -14.04 -33.48
C GLN A 585 -3.47 -14.89 -32.56
N LEU A 586 -3.79 -14.34 -31.38
CA LEU A 586 -4.60 -14.97 -30.37
C LEU A 586 -5.91 -14.20 -30.20
N LEU A 587 -7.04 -14.84 -30.50
CA LEU A 587 -8.36 -14.28 -30.17
C LEU A 587 -8.73 -14.61 -28.73
N THR A 588 -9.31 -13.65 -28.01
CA THR A 588 -9.82 -13.82 -26.65
C THR A 588 -11.28 -13.36 -26.54
N LEU A 589 -12.08 -14.12 -25.80
CA LEU A 589 -13.42 -13.74 -25.37
C LEU A 589 -13.42 -13.67 -23.85
N ARG A 590 -13.89 -12.55 -23.32
CA ARG A 590 -13.98 -12.28 -21.89
C ARG A 590 -15.37 -11.84 -21.52
N LEU A 591 -15.95 -12.40 -20.45
CA LEU A 591 -17.27 -12.06 -19.92
C LEU A 591 -17.13 -11.55 -18.49
N TRP A 592 -17.85 -10.48 -18.18
CA TRP A 592 -17.96 -9.94 -16.80
C TRP A 592 -19.43 -9.78 -16.40
N ASP A 593 -19.75 -10.09 -15.15
CA ASP A 593 -21.06 -9.80 -14.59
C ASP A 593 -21.32 -8.29 -14.58
N SER A 594 -22.37 -7.85 -15.25
CA SER A 594 -22.75 -6.42 -15.31
C SER A 594 -23.30 -5.88 -13.99
N GLY A 595 -23.75 -6.75 -13.08
CA GLY A 595 -24.53 -6.42 -11.89
C GLY A 595 -26.03 -6.27 -12.18
N VAL A 596 -26.50 -6.66 -13.37
CA VAL A 596 -27.91 -6.64 -13.76
C VAL A 596 -28.46 -8.06 -13.80
N ARG A 597 -29.63 -8.25 -13.22
CA ARG A 597 -30.42 -9.49 -13.28
C ARG A 597 -31.61 -9.26 -14.21
N LEU A 598 -31.77 -10.13 -15.19
CA LEU A 598 -32.87 -10.08 -16.15
C LEU A 598 -34.08 -10.88 -15.65
N GLN A 599 -35.24 -10.26 -15.68
CA GLN A 599 -36.53 -10.89 -15.33
C GLN A 599 -37.32 -11.25 -16.61
N PRO A 600 -38.10 -12.35 -16.61
CA PRO A 600 -38.23 -13.35 -15.57
C PRO A 600 -37.04 -14.33 -15.56
N GLY A 601 -36.71 -14.92 -14.40
CA GLY A 601 -35.68 -15.99 -14.33
C GLY A 601 -34.38 -15.58 -13.65
N GLU A 602 -34.21 -14.33 -13.24
CA GLU A 602 -33.03 -13.83 -12.50
C GLU A 602 -31.67 -14.08 -13.19
N GLN A 603 -31.70 -14.14 -14.53
CA GLN A 603 -30.51 -14.42 -15.32
C GLN A 603 -29.51 -13.26 -15.25
N ILE A 604 -28.24 -13.62 -15.07
CA ILE A 604 -27.14 -12.65 -15.08
C ILE A 604 -26.93 -12.12 -16.49
N LEU A 605 -26.92 -10.80 -16.62
CA LEU A 605 -26.47 -10.14 -17.85
C LEU A 605 -24.96 -9.93 -17.81
N TYR A 606 -24.26 -10.43 -18.79
CA TYR A 606 -22.81 -10.30 -18.93
C TYR A 606 -22.42 -9.21 -19.94
N LEU A 607 -21.37 -8.47 -19.62
CA LEU A 607 -20.70 -7.61 -20.59
C LEU A 607 -19.51 -8.37 -21.16
N ALA A 608 -19.37 -8.36 -22.48
CA ALA A 608 -18.37 -9.14 -23.18
C ALA A 608 -17.38 -8.26 -23.94
N GLN A 609 -16.15 -8.72 -23.97
CA GLN A 609 -15.10 -8.18 -24.84
C GLN A 609 -14.47 -9.29 -25.65
N ILE A 610 -14.45 -9.08 -26.94
CA ILE A 610 -13.72 -9.91 -27.88
C ILE A 610 -12.56 -9.07 -28.36
N SER A 611 -11.35 -9.59 -28.27
CA SER A 611 -10.13 -8.87 -28.67
C SER A 611 -9.12 -9.80 -29.30
N GLU A 612 -8.35 -9.23 -30.20
CA GLU A 612 -7.16 -9.85 -30.75
C GLU A 612 -5.97 -9.49 -29.87
N GLU A 613 -5.17 -10.48 -29.51
CA GLU A 613 -4.00 -10.30 -28.67
C GLU A 613 -2.75 -10.55 -29.53
N HIS A 614 -1.77 -9.64 -29.44
CA HIS A 614 -0.47 -9.77 -30.07
C HIS A 614 0.60 -10.05 -29.02
N LEU A 615 1.54 -10.92 -29.37
CA LEU A 615 2.68 -11.18 -28.49
C LEU A 615 3.62 -9.98 -28.52
N VAL A 616 3.87 -9.40 -27.35
CA VAL A 616 4.84 -8.33 -27.13
C VAL A 616 5.99 -8.88 -26.31
N GLN A 617 7.20 -8.76 -26.86
CA GLN A 617 8.43 -9.11 -26.15
C GLN A 617 9.19 -7.82 -25.84
N ARG A 618 9.48 -7.60 -24.56
CA ARG A 618 10.23 -6.43 -24.08
C ARG A 618 11.57 -6.85 -23.51
N LEU A 619 12.63 -6.16 -23.92
CA LEU A 619 14.02 -6.36 -23.46
C LEU A 619 14.59 -7.79 -23.66
N GLY A 620 13.92 -8.64 -24.44
CA GLY A 620 14.30 -10.06 -24.58
C GLY A 620 14.13 -10.90 -23.32
N LEU A 621 13.50 -10.35 -22.27
CA LEU A 621 13.36 -10.99 -20.95
C LEU A 621 11.91 -11.13 -20.52
N PHE A 622 10.99 -10.36 -21.11
CA PHE A 622 9.59 -10.32 -20.68
C PHE A 622 8.65 -10.42 -21.86
N SER A 623 7.82 -11.45 -21.88
CA SER A 623 6.88 -11.74 -22.96
C SER A 623 5.45 -11.81 -22.42
N TYR A 624 4.51 -11.12 -23.07
CA TYR A 624 3.11 -11.09 -22.67
C TYR A 624 2.18 -10.79 -23.84
N TRP A 625 0.90 -11.16 -23.69
CA TRP A 625 -0.14 -10.88 -24.66
C TRP A 625 -0.73 -9.48 -24.42
N ARG A 626 -0.77 -8.68 -25.50
CA ARG A 626 -1.34 -7.32 -25.52
C ARG A 626 -2.51 -7.27 -26.46
N SER A 627 -3.65 -6.71 -26.02
CA SER A 627 -4.80 -6.49 -26.90
C SER A 627 -4.49 -5.42 -27.95
N ALA A 628 -4.83 -5.74 -29.19
CA ALA A 628 -4.87 -4.77 -30.28
C ALA A 628 -6.00 -3.76 -30.08
N ALA A 629 -5.94 -2.66 -30.83
CA ALA A 629 -7.10 -1.80 -31.02
C ALA A 629 -8.25 -2.63 -31.60
N TYR A 630 -9.47 -2.36 -31.13
CA TYR A 630 -10.66 -3.07 -31.56
C TYR A 630 -10.89 -2.90 -33.06
N ASP A 631 -11.18 -4.02 -33.75
CA ASP A 631 -11.63 -4.03 -35.13
C ASP A 631 -12.95 -4.82 -35.25
N VAL A 632 -13.92 -4.21 -35.93
CA VAL A 632 -15.28 -4.76 -36.13
C VAL A 632 -15.27 -6.07 -36.92
N GLU A 633 -14.29 -6.26 -37.79
CA GLU A 633 -14.17 -7.49 -38.61
C GLU A 633 -13.95 -8.73 -37.74
N GLN A 634 -13.45 -8.57 -36.51
CA GLN A 634 -13.20 -9.66 -35.57
C GLN A 634 -14.49 -10.30 -35.01
N LEU A 635 -15.63 -9.59 -35.03
CA LEU A 635 -16.93 -10.13 -34.63
C LEU A 635 -17.52 -11.10 -35.66
N THR A 636 -17.16 -10.96 -36.94
CA THR A 636 -17.79 -11.71 -38.05
C THR A 636 -17.60 -13.23 -37.91
N PRO A 637 -16.39 -13.77 -37.64
CA PRO A 637 -16.22 -15.21 -37.44
C PRO A 637 -16.94 -15.73 -36.20
N LEU A 638 -16.94 -14.96 -35.11
CA LEU A 638 -17.58 -15.35 -33.86
C LEU A 638 -19.12 -15.41 -34.01
N ARG A 639 -19.72 -14.52 -34.77
CA ARG A 639 -21.15 -14.52 -35.07
C ARG A 639 -21.62 -15.82 -35.70
N LYS A 640 -20.80 -16.42 -36.55
CA LYS A 640 -21.13 -17.72 -37.18
C LYS A 640 -21.05 -18.86 -36.19
N GLU A 641 -20.11 -18.81 -35.26
CA GLU A 641 -19.86 -19.86 -34.27
C GLU A 641 -20.90 -19.83 -33.14
N LEU A 642 -21.41 -18.64 -32.80
CA LEU A 642 -22.49 -18.44 -31.80
C LEU A 642 -23.89 -18.62 -32.41
N GLY A 643 -24.04 -19.34 -33.52
CA GLY A 643 -25.31 -19.58 -34.21
C GLY A 643 -26.40 -20.30 -33.40
N GLY A 644 -26.06 -20.84 -32.23
CA GLY A 644 -27.02 -21.37 -31.25
C GLY A 644 -27.69 -20.32 -30.37
N LEU A 645 -27.24 -19.06 -30.39
CA LEU A 645 -27.79 -17.93 -29.66
C LEU A 645 -28.52 -16.98 -30.60
N GLU A 646 -29.59 -16.34 -30.10
CA GLU A 646 -30.24 -15.27 -30.84
C GLU A 646 -29.37 -14.03 -30.84
N GLN A 647 -29.13 -13.44 -32.01
CA GLN A 647 -28.18 -12.36 -32.23
C GLN A 647 -28.85 -11.11 -32.73
N LYS A 648 -28.64 -9.96 -32.07
CA LYS A 648 -29.13 -8.65 -32.53
C LYS A 648 -27.98 -7.66 -32.63
N PRO A 649 -27.48 -7.31 -33.82
CA PRO A 649 -26.54 -6.22 -33.98
C PRO A 649 -27.26 -4.89 -33.75
N VAL A 650 -26.81 -4.10 -32.80
CA VAL A 650 -27.45 -2.82 -32.45
C VAL A 650 -26.61 -1.61 -32.86
N SER A 651 -25.32 -1.80 -33.04
CA SER A 651 -24.40 -0.84 -33.68
C SER A 651 -23.30 -1.58 -34.42
N VAL A 652 -22.45 -0.85 -35.11
CA VAL A 652 -21.26 -1.42 -35.77
C VAL A 652 -20.38 -2.14 -34.74
N ASP A 653 -20.36 -1.64 -33.51
CA ASP A 653 -19.41 -2.05 -32.47
C ASP A 653 -20.05 -2.87 -31.34
N LEU A 654 -21.38 -3.15 -31.34
CA LEU A 654 -22.04 -3.83 -30.24
C LEU A 654 -23.03 -4.90 -30.75
N LEU A 655 -22.88 -6.09 -30.16
CA LEU A 655 -23.73 -7.25 -30.43
C LEU A 655 -24.48 -7.66 -29.16
N LEU A 656 -25.80 -7.85 -29.23
CA LEU A 656 -26.59 -8.47 -28.19
C LEU A 656 -26.75 -9.95 -28.47
N LEU A 657 -26.59 -10.78 -27.45
CA LEU A 657 -26.70 -12.23 -27.49
C LEU A 657 -27.65 -12.71 -26.41
N ARG A 658 -28.65 -13.53 -26.74
CA ARG A 658 -29.49 -14.21 -25.75
C ARG A 658 -29.69 -15.68 -26.10
N ASP A 659 -30.07 -16.47 -25.12
CA ASP A 659 -30.36 -17.88 -25.33
C ASP A 659 -31.65 -18.04 -26.13
N ALA A 660 -31.63 -18.83 -27.21
CA ALA A 660 -32.79 -19.03 -28.08
C ALA A 660 -33.98 -19.68 -27.37
N ALA A 661 -33.73 -20.44 -26.30
CA ALA A 661 -34.77 -21.06 -25.47
C ALA A 661 -35.58 -20.06 -24.62
N GLN A 662 -35.22 -18.78 -24.63
CA GLN A 662 -35.89 -17.73 -23.85
C GLN A 662 -36.70 -16.75 -24.74
N ALA A 663 -36.76 -17.03 -26.01
CA ALA A 663 -37.48 -16.19 -26.97
C ALA A 663 -39.01 -16.54 -27.09
N ASP A 664 -39.44 -17.65 -26.51
CA ASP A 664 -40.82 -18.08 -26.33
C ASP A 664 -41.31 -17.83 -24.90
#